data_350b3d5ddd06de45aae3226c1dcdc601
#
_entry.id   350b3d5ddd06de45aae3226c1dcdc601
#
_cell.length_a   1.000
_cell.length_b   1.000
_cell.length_c   1.000
_cell.angle_alpha   90.00
_cell.angle_beta   90.00
_cell.angle_gamma   90.00
#
_symmetry.space_group_name_H-M   'P 1'
#
loop_
_entity.id
_entity.type
_entity.pdbx_description
1 polymer ?
#
loop_
_entity_poly.entity_id
_entity_poly.type
_entity_poly.pdbx_seq_one_letter_code
_entity_poly.pdbx_strand_id
1 'polypeptide(L)'
;MAAIDQYIERISNTELQEQIREEVARLTKKKRFGLVYENHLPDNVIMPEVTIRRGTKVALRGKTPNDVYEVQDIENNNAVCRNLASLEDNTFLLEDLVAVAQRGDVIYPYLKPMDSVENAPDSDLWHTLIEADNYHALQTLTYLYPGMVDCIYIDPPYNKPDSHDWKYNCDYVDGTDAYRHSKWLSMMEARLKIAKKLLNPNDSVLIVTIDELEYHHLGCLLEQMFPEARIQMVDSIINRKGVSHKGKRGNSKREQKVQFSRVSEFIYFVMFGDFSINKQTCNMLDNQNTISKDKNRNIQWLSMLRRGSAARRQDKEKHFYPIFVNPQTATIEKVGDYLPLSVDRNSVNVPNGLVAVWPLRKNGDEGRWQCKKETFEKYLSLGWAKLGSYDKKQDRWAINYLNEGILEEIEKGSITIEGKDNKGALILTRTENKEVEPKSVWNQVLHNASEYGTSLLQLIIGTDRFDYPKSLYAVRDTLRLCLLNKPNALILDFFAGSGTTLHAVNLLNKEDGGHRRCIMVTNNEIGEPKEKELRPQGIRPGDEEWEKWGIARYVNWPRTKCSILGVDVNGKPIVGDYITSLTETKLTDRKFTQINFLTADATKKQKKALVTLINKQKDVKLPTMSDDGPFLVSEDDSNNASILFDTNETEAWMEALDGNSHITNFYIVAEKDADFKRIKAEVSEMMGQIEETIPVKMPMSDGFKANAAFFKLSFLDKRSVARGRQLQELLPLLWMKAGAIGKCPKCFTGDYAILSENRMAILTDEAFFVRFKEDISQHSEIKVVYLITDSQSAYLTMTNELKGMKTYQLYRDYLDNFRINYATK
;
A
#
# COMPACT_ATOMS: atom_id res chain seq x y z
N MET A 1 10.72 22.93 -37.84
CA MET A 1 11.20 23.02 -36.44
C MET A 1 10.01 23.30 -35.57
N ALA A 2 9.88 22.58 -34.48
CA ALA A 2 8.83 22.83 -33.49
C ALA A 2 9.05 24.22 -32.85
N ALA A 3 7.97 24.89 -32.44
CA ALA A 3 8.09 26.19 -31.77
C ALA A 3 9.04 26.18 -30.56
N ILE A 4 9.19 25.03 -29.91
CA ILE A 4 10.09 24.82 -28.77
C ILE A 4 11.57 25.02 -29.14
N ASP A 5 11.98 24.60 -30.34
CA ASP A 5 13.36 24.77 -30.80
C ASP A 5 13.72 26.26 -30.94
N GLN A 6 12.77 27.07 -31.42
CA GLN A 6 12.94 28.54 -31.51
C GLN A 6 13.04 29.21 -30.14
N TYR A 7 12.36 28.69 -29.12
CA TYR A 7 12.48 29.18 -27.74
C TYR A 7 13.81 28.80 -27.11
N ILE A 8 14.27 27.57 -27.35
CA ILE A 8 15.58 27.09 -26.86
C ILE A 8 16.71 27.93 -27.44
N GLU A 9 16.65 28.29 -28.74
CA GLU A 9 17.67 29.13 -29.41
C GLU A 9 17.78 30.56 -28.82
N ARG A 10 16.75 31.06 -28.13
CA ARG A 10 16.75 32.37 -27.49
C ARG A 10 17.38 32.35 -26.09
N ILE A 11 17.75 31.19 -25.56
CA ILE A 11 18.39 31.07 -24.25
C ILE A 11 19.86 31.43 -24.41
N SER A 12 20.31 32.48 -23.72
CA SER A 12 21.70 32.98 -23.79
C SER A 12 22.71 32.11 -23.04
N ASN A 13 22.26 31.29 -22.10
CA ASN A 13 23.12 30.35 -21.37
C ASN A 13 23.20 29.02 -22.15
N THR A 14 24.38 28.75 -22.71
CA THR A 14 24.65 27.59 -23.57
C THR A 14 24.48 26.24 -22.83
N GLU A 15 24.88 26.17 -21.57
CA GLU A 15 24.76 24.96 -20.74
C GLU A 15 23.29 24.62 -20.43
N LEU A 16 22.52 25.64 -20.07
CA LEU A 16 21.06 25.50 -19.87
C LEU A 16 20.34 25.14 -21.17
N GLN A 17 20.77 25.75 -22.29
CA GLN A 17 20.23 25.46 -23.62
C GLN A 17 20.42 23.99 -23.99
N GLU A 18 21.59 23.42 -23.69
CA GLU A 18 21.94 22.04 -23.99
C GLU A 18 21.19 21.05 -23.07
N GLN A 19 21.11 21.33 -21.77
CA GLN A 19 20.32 20.59 -20.82
C GLN A 19 18.82 20.53 -21.20
N ILE A 20 18.24 21.66 -21.64
CA ILE A 20 16.85 21.69 -22.09
C ILE A 20 16.68 20.91 -23.40
N ARG A 21 17.62 20.98 -24.34
CA ARG A 21 17.60 20.17 -25.58
C ARG A 21 17.64 18.68 -25.29
N GLU A 22 18.53 18.24 -24.37
CA GLU A 22 18.60 16.86 -23.96
C GLU A 22 17.30 16.39 -23.30
N GLU A 23 16.71 17.21 -22.46
CA GLU A 23 15.46 16.88 -21.78
C GLU A 23 14.27 16.82 -22.77
N VAL A 24 14.19 17.77 -23.70
CA VAL A 24 13.19 17.76 -24.78
C VAL A 24 13.37 16.55 -25.69
N ALA A 25 14.62 16.21 -26.04
CA ALA A 25 14.92 15.02 -26.81
C ALA A 25 14.54 13.73 -26.05
N ARG A 26 14.78 13.69 -24.75
CA ARG A 26 14.35 12.59 -23.85
C ARG A 26 12.84 12.44 -23.82
N LEU A 27 12.12 13.53 -23.63
CA LEU A 27 10.66 13.56 -23.60
C LEU A 27 10.01 13.18 -24.95
N THR A 28 10.58 13.66 -26.07
CA THR A 28 10.09 13.33 -27.42
C THR A 28 10.42 11.92 -27.85
N LYS A 29 11.57 11.36 -27.41
CA LYS A 29 11.98 9.99 -27.72
C LYS A 29 11.06 8.92 -27.11
N LYS A 30 10.43 9.24 -25.96
CA LYS A 30 9.45 8.36 -25.29
C LYS A 30 8.06 8.36 -25.92
N LYS A 31 7.71 9.36 -26.73
CA LYS A 31 6.37 9.52 -27.34
C LYS A 31 6.27 8.83 -28.71
N ARG A 32 6.58 7.54 -28.80
CA ARG A 32 6.39 6.77 -30.06
C ARG A 32 4.99 6.17 -30.20
N PHE A 33 4.24 6.07 -29.11
CA PHE A 33 2.86 5.60 -29.05
C PHE A 33 2.04 6.60 -28.22
N GLY A 34 0.87 6.99 -28.72
CA GLY A 34 -0.06 7.85 -28.01
C GLY A 34 -1.46 7.30 -28.11
N LEU A 35 -2.20 7.37 -27.01
CA LEU A 35 -3.64 7.09 -27.02
C LEU A 35 -4.37 8.14 -27.83
N VAL A 36 -5.22 7.69 -28.74
CA VAL A 36 -6.16 8.54 -29.48
C VAL A 36 -7.56 8.12 -29.09
N TYR A 37 -8.30 9.00 -28.44
CA TYR A 37 -9.67 8.78 -28.03
C TYR A 37 -10.45 10.10 -28.10
N GLU A 38 -11.76 9.99 -28.14
CA GLU A 38 -12.63 11.16 -28.17
C GLU A 38 -12.60 11.88 -26.83
N ASN A 39 -12.37 13.17 -26.86
CA ASN A 39 -12.27 13.98 -25.65
C ASN A 39 -13.68 14.46 -25.25
N HIS A 40 -14.13 14.02 -24.10
CA HIS A 40 -15.40 14.43 -23.50
C HIS A 40 -15.14 15.51 -22.44
N LEU A 41 -15.91 16.55 -22.49
CA LEU A 41 -15.79 17.67 -21.56
C LEU A 41 -16.61 17.41 -20.29
N PRO A 42 -16.12 17.83 -19.11
CA PRO A 42 -16.91 17.74 -17.88
C PRO A 42 -18.12 18.67 -17.94
N ASP A 43 -19.15 18.30 -17.19
CA ASP A 43 -20.43 19.00 -17.09
C ASP A 43 -20.37 20.37 -16.45
N ASN A 44 -21.50 21.04 -16.54
CA ASN A 44 -21.82 22.22 -15.75
C ASN A 44 -21.84 21.87 -14.25
N VAL A 45 -21.41 22.82 -13.44
CA VAL A 45 -21.36 22.63 -11.97
C VAL A 45 -22.69 22.99 -11.36
N ILE A 46 -23.27 22.03 -10.66
CA ILE A 46 -24.51 22.26 -9.89
C ILE A 46 -24.17 22.98 -8.57
N MET A 47 -24.86 24.07 -8.29
CA MET A 47 -24.64 24.92 -7.10
C MET A 47 -25.93 25.04 -6.27
N PRO A 48 -26.31 24.02 -5.48
CA PRO A 48 -27.62 23.96 -4.80
C PRO A 48 -27.84 25.07 -3.77
N GLU A 49 -26.78 25.60 -3.20
CA GLU A 49 -26.83 26.61 -2.13
C GLU A 49 -26.83 28.05 -2.66
N VAL A 50 -26.67 28.25 -3.97
CA VAL A 50 -26.70 29.56 -4.58
C VAL A 50 -28.17 29.99 -4.80
N THR A 51 -28.52 31.13 -4.24
CA THR A 51 -29.86 31.68 -4.38
C THR A 51 -30.14 32.04 -5.83
N ILE A 52 -31.23 31.49 -6.37
CA ILE A 52 -31.69 31.79 -7.72
C ILE A 52 -32.28 33.20 -7.80
N ARG A 53 -31.80 34.02 -8.72
CA ARG A 53 -32.20 35.41 -8.94
C ARG A 53 -32.19 35.67 -10.44
N ARG A 54 -32.74 36.84 -10.86
CA ARG A 54 -32.62 37.31 -12.23
C ARG A 54 -31.16 37.35 -12.68
N GLY A 55 -30.88 36.76 -13.85
CA GLY A 55 -29.56 36.58 -14.42
C GLY A 55 -28.78 35.37 -13.88
N THR A 56 -29.38 34.56 -13.00
CA THR A 56 -28.76 33.29 -12.56
C THR A 56 -28.93 32.25 -13.66
N LYS A 57 -27.84 31.55 -13.98
CA LYS A 57 -27.91 30.37 -14.82
C LYS A 57 -28.44 29.19 -14.01
N VAL A 58 -29.43 28.49 -14.59
CA VAL A 58 -30.11 27.38 -13.90
C VAL A 58 -30.30 26.18 -14.84
N ALA A 59 -30.43 25.01 -14.23
CA ALA A 59 -30.86 23.78 -14.91
C ALA A 59 -32.00 23.13 -14.12
N LEU A 60 -32.68 22.15 -14.73
CA LEU A 60 -33.74 21.40 -14.08
C LEU A 60 -33.13 20.42 -13.06
N ARG A 61 -33.65 20.45 -11.85
CA ARG A 61 -33.21 19.64 -10.73
C ARG A 61 -33.41 18.14 -11.00
N GLY A 62 -32.39 17.34 -10.80
CA GLY A 62 -32.45 15.88 -11.02
C GLY A 62 -32.42 15.43 -12.48
N LYS A 63 -32.16 16.35 -13.41
CA LYS A 63 -31.82 16.06 -14.81
C LYS A 63 -30.34 16.39 -15.08
N THR A 64 -29.81 15.85 -16.17
CA THR A 64 -28.48 16.21 -16.66
C THR A 64 -28.44 17.71 -16.94
N PRO A 65 -27.47 18.49 -16.46
CA PRO A 65 -27.44 19.94 -16.60
C PRO A 65 -26.97 20.40 -17.99
N ASN A 66 -27.41 19.71 -19.05
CA ASN A 66 -27.07 20.04 -20.45
C ASN A 66 -27.91 21.19 -20.95
N ASP A 67 -29.15 21.26 -20.55
CA ASP A 67 -30.04 22.36 -20.85
C ASP A 67 -29.91 23.47 -19.81
N VAL A 68 -29.14 24.50 -20.12
CA VAL A 68 -28.92 25.65 -19.23
C VAL A 68 -29.83 26.80 -19.66
N TYR A 69 -30.48 27.35 -18.67
CA TYR A 69 -31.37 28.48 -18.80
C TYR A 69 -30.85 29.69 -18.04
N GLU A 70 -31.13 30.90 -18.45
CA GLU A 70 -30.87 32.11 -17.69
C GLU A 70 -32.22 32.69 -17.19
N VAL A 71 -32.33 32.92 -15.88
CA VAL A 71 -33.52 33.49 -15.26
C VAL A 71 -33.70 34.94 -15.72
N GLN A 72 -34.79 35.21 -16.45
CA GLN A 72 -35.14 36.55 -16.91
C GLN A 72 -35.97 37.31 -15.88
N ASP A 73 -36.94 36.63 -15.23
CA ASP A 73 -37.79 37.21 -14.21
C ASP A 73 -38.31 36.14 -13.23
N ILE A 74 -38.73 36.58 -12.04
CA ILE A 74 -39.29 35.70 -11.01
C ILE A 74 -40.53 36.32 -10.46
N GLU A 75 -41.69 35.66 -10.66
CA GLU A 75 -42.99 36.07 -10.12
C GLU A 75 -43.70 34.90 -9.45
N ASN A 76 -44.21 35.08 -8.23
CA ASN A 76 -45.07 34.12 -7.52
C ASN A 76 -44.53 32.67 -7.49
N ASN A 77 -43.26 32.49 -7.16
CA ASN A 77 -42.54 31.20 -7.16
C ASN A 77 -42.32 30.55 -8.52
N ASN A 78 -42.61 31.26 -9.63
CA ASN A 78 -42.31 30.87 -10.98
C ASN A 78 -41.14 31.69 -11.52
N ALA A 79 -40.21 31.04 -12.24
CA ALA A 79 -39.11 31.69 -12.92
C ALA A 79 -39.32 31.60 -14.43
N VAL A 80 -39.33 32.74 -15.09
CA VAL A 80 -39.25 32.83 -16.57
C VAL A 80 -37.81 32.72 -16.94
N CYS A 81 -37.46 31.65 -17.65
CA CYS A 81 -36.10 31.26 -17.98
C CYS A 81 -35.89 31.16 -19.48
N ARG A 82 -34.85 31.78 -19.99
CA ARG A 82 -34.43 31.67 -21.39
C ARG A 82 -33.44 30.57 -21.57
N ASN A 83 -33.73 29.59 -22.42
CA ASN A 83 -32.78 28.56 -22.80
C ASN A 83 -31.58 29.21 -23.54
N LEU A 84 -30.36 28.94 -23.10
CA LEU A 84 -29.15 29.56 -23.66
C LEU A 84 -28.77 29.02 -25.05
N ALA A 85 -29.25 27.84 -25.44
CA ALA A 85 -29.00 27.23 -26.73
C ALA A 85 -30.08 27.55 -27.74
N SER A 86 -31.38 27.34 -27.38
CA SER A 86 -32.51 27.58 -28.31
C SER A 86 -33.04 29.01 -28.31
N LEU A 87 -32.68 29.81 -27.29
CA LEU A 87 -33.18 31.17 -27.03
C LEU A 87 -34.69 31.26 -26.79
N GLU A 88 -35.34 30.14 -26.51
CA GLU A 88 -36.77 30.09 -26.16
C GLU A 88 -36.99 30.38 -24.68
N ASP A 89 -38.09 31.06 -24.37
CA ASP A 89 -38.48 31.34 -22.99
C ASP A 89 -39.39 30.23 -22.47
N ASN A 90 -39.05 29.71 -21.25
CA ASN A 90 -39.78 28.67 -20.57
C ASN A 90 -40.08 29.13 -19.12
N THR A 91 -41.18 28.68 -18.56
CA THR A 91 -41.56 28.99 -17.18
C THR A 91 -41.46 27.73 -16.35
N PHE A 92 -40.72 27.79 -15.22
CA PHE A 92 -40.51 26.69 -14.28
C PHE A 92 -40.82 27.14 -12.87
N LEU A 93 -41.19 26.20 -11.98
CA LEU A 93 -41.20 26.43 -10.56
C LEU A 93 -39.77 26.60 -10.03
N LEU A 94 -39.57 27.54 -9.08
CA LEU A 94 -38.22 27.73 -8.46
C LEU A 94 -37.66 26.47 -7.79
N GLU A 95 -38.56 25.66 -7.22
CA GLU A 95 -38.17 24.39 -6.57
C GLU A 95 -37.68 23.31 -7.55
N ASP A 96 -38.08 23.41 -8.81
CA ASP A 96 -37.60 22.52 -9.85
C ASP A 96 -36.28 22.96 -10.48
N LEU A 97 -35.75 24.11 -10.09
CA LEU A 97 -34.53 24.68 -10.62
C LEU A 97 -33.37 24.56 -9.65
N VAL A 98 -32.18 24.47 -10.17
CA VAL A 98 -30.91 24.55 -9.43
C VAL A 98 -29.95 25.48 -10.16
N ALA A 99 -29.24 26.33 -9.43
CA ALA A 99 -28.23 27.18 -10.02
C ALA A 99 -27.08 26.33 -10.58
N VAL A 100 -26.54 26.74 -11.76
CA VAL A 100 -25.42 26.07 -12.40
C VAL A 100 -24.36 27.06 -12.85
N ALA A 101 -23.09 26.65 -12.83
CA ALA A 101 -22.01 27.36 -13.50
C ALA A 101 -21.55 26.59 -14.73
N GLN A 102 -21.38 27.32 -15.85
CA GLN A 102 -20.85 26.78 -17.08
C GLN A 102 -19.33 26.94 -17.15
N ARG A 103 -18.73 26.25 -18.11
CA ARG A 103 -17.31 26.41 -18.41
C ARG A 103 -16.93 27.88 -18.63
N GLY A 104 -15.96 28.37 -17.90
CA GLY A 104 -15.51 29.76 -17.93
C GLY A 104 -16.14 30.66 -16.87
N ASP A 105 -17.22 30.23 -16.24
CA ASP A 105 -17.77 30.95 -15.09
C ASP A 105 -16.83 30.90 -13.89
N VAL A 106 -16.77 31.98 -13.13
CA VAL A 106 -15.98 32.07 -11.91
C VAL A 106 -16.82 31.54 -10.75
N ILE A 107 -16.31 30.51 -10.07
CA ILE A 107 -16.93 29.96 -8.87
C ILE A 107 -16.00 30.12 -7.66
N TYR A 108 -16.57 30.22 -6.49
CA TYR A 108 -15.87 30.39 -5.21
C TYR A 108 -16.17 29.20 -4.30
N PRO A 109 -15.31 28.15 -4.30
CA PRO A 109 -15.52 26.99 -3.45
C PRO A 109 -15.27 27.33 -1.99
N TYR A 110 -16.02 26.67 -1.13
CA TYR A 110 -15.79 26.66 0.33
C TYR A 110 -16.12 25.28 0.89
N LEU A 111 -15.61 24.97 2.08
CA LEU A 111 -15.86 23.73 2.78
C LEU A 111 -16.86 23.94 3.91
N LYS A 112 -18.08 23.43 3.71
CA LYS A 112 -19.11 23.45 4.73
C LYS A 112 -18.86 22.34 5.75
N PRO A 113 -18.67 22.66 7.06
CA PRO A 113 -18.51 21.65 8.09
C PRO A 113 -19.76 20.78 8.22
N MET A 114 -19.62 19.47 8.19
CA MET A 114 -20.71 18.51 8.35
C MET A 114 -20.68 17.81 9.71
N ASP A 115 -19.55 17.21 10.07
CA ASP A 115 -19.35 16.51 11.35
C ASP A 115 -17.84 16.43 11.67
N SER A 116 -17.49 15.98 12.86
CA SER A 116 -16.12 15.69 13.26
C SER A 116 -16.07 14.61 14.32
N VAL A 117 -14.98 13.85 14.36
CA VAL A 117 -14.66 12.90 15.43
C VAL A 117 -13.29 13.25 16.01
N GLU A 118 -13.20 13.28 17.33
CA GLU A 118 -12.00 13.59 18.08
C GLU A 118 -11.76 12.48 19.11
N ASN A 119 -10.73 11.65 18.87
CA ASN A 119 -10.31 10.57 19.77
C ASN A 119 -8.83 10.66 20.14
N ALA A 120 -8.20 11.79 19.79
CA ALA A 120 -6.83 12.16 20.15
C ALA A 120 -6.75 13.67 20.43
N PRO A 121 -7.31 14.16 21.57
CA PRO A 121 -7.35 15.60 21.85
C PRO A 121 -5.97 16.23 22.00
N ASP A 122 -4.95 15.45 22.37
CA ASP A 122 -3.56 15.90 22.51
C ASP A 122 -2.80 15.87 21.16
N SER A 123 -3.44 15.49 20.05
CA SER A 123 -2.83 15.41 18.73
C SER A 123 -3.26 16.59 17.86
N ASP A 124 -2.29 17.24 17.27
CA ASP A 124 -2.48 18.27 16.25
C ASP A 124 -2.99 17.71 14.91
N LEU A 125 -2.92 16.40 14.71
CA LEU A 125 -3.21 15.75 13.44
C LEU A 125 -4.72 15.55 13.22
N TRP A 126 -5.23 16.09 12.10
CA TRP A 126 -6.60 15.89 11.65
C TRP A 126 -6.64 15.32 10.23
N HIS A 127 -7.32 14.20 10.06
CA HIS A 127 -7.71 13.69 8.74
C HIS A 127 -8.91 14.48 8.21
N THR A 128 -9.12 14.45 6.90
CA THR A 128 -10.20 15.21 6.27
C THR A 128 -10.95 14.34 5.28
N LEU A 129 -12.29 14.33 5.38
CA LEU A 129 -13.19 13.81 4.35
C LEU A 129 -13.91 14.98 3.67
N ILE A 130 -13.93 15.00 2.34
CA ILE A 130 -14.63 16.02 1.53
C ILE A 130 -15.70 15.31 0.68
N GLU A 131 -16.97 15.62 0.93
CA GLU A 131 -18.08 15.27 0.05
C GLU A 131 -18.06 16.20 -1.16
N ALA A 132 -17.71 15.69 -2.32
CA ALA A 132 -17.61 16.47 -3.55
C ALA A 132 -17.52 15.60 -4.79
N ASP A 133 -17.82 16.17 -5.99
CA ASP A 133 -17.19 15.68 -7.21
C ASP A 133 -15.67 15.88 -7.12
N ASN A 134 -14.92 14.83 -7.41
CA ASN A 134 -13.48 14.83 -7.20
C ASN A 134 -12.72 15.79 -8.14
N TYR A 135 -13.26 16.12 -9.33
CA TYR A 135 -12.65 17.09 -10.23
C TYR A 135 -12.58 18.49 -9.59
N HIS A 136 -13.68 18.92 -8.96
CA HIS A 136 -13.77 20.24 -8.30
C HIS A 136 -13.01 20.25 -6.97
N ALA A 137 -13.05 19.16 -6.24
CA ALA A 137 -12.23 19.00 -5.02
C ALA A 137 -10.73 19.08 -5.34
N LEU A 138 -10.26 18.40 -6.40
CA LEU A 138 -8.87 18.47 -6.83
C LEU A 138 -8.45 19.89 -7.23
N GLN A 139 -9.32 20.64 -7.92
CA GLN A 139 -9.04 22.05 -8.24
C GLN A 139 -8.86 22.89 -6.97
N THR A 140 -9.75 22.70 -5.99
CA THR A 140 -9.66 23.37 -4.68
C THR A 140 -8.39 22.97 -3.93
N LEU A 141 -8.05 21.67 -3.91
CA LEU A 141 -6.84 21.15 -3.27
C LEU A 141 -5.56 21.67 -3.93
N THR A 142 -5.57 21.97 -5.23
CA THR A 142 -4.40 22.57 -5.91
C THR A 142 -4.02 23.95 -5.34
N TYR A 143 -5.02 24.69 -4.86
CA TYR A 143 -4.75 25.92 -4.12
C TYR A 143 -4.15 25.66 -2.72
N LEU A 144 -4.58 24.59 -2.05
CA LEU A 144 -4.19 24.28 -0.69
C LEU A 144 -2.82 23.59 -0.59
N TYR A 145 -2.57 22.60 -1.46
CA TYR A 145 -1.43 21.68 -1.34
C TYR A 145 -0.63 21.49 -2.65
N PRO A 146 -0.28 22.55 -3.38
CA PRO A 146 0.47 22.40 -4.65
C PRO A 146 1.86 21.82 -4.37
N GLY A 147 2.17 20.67 -4.99
CA GLY A 147 3.46 20.00 -4.84
C GLY A 147 3.78 19.45 -3.44
N MET A 148 2.76 19.24 -2.60
CA MET A 148 2.94 18.85 -1.18
C MET A 148 2.48 17.42 -0.87
N VAL A 149 1.79 16.74 -1.78
CA VAL A 149 1.26 15.40 -1.56
C VAL A 149 2.36 14.37 -1.79
N ASP A 150 2.61 13.52 -0.79
CA ASP A 150 3.63 12.46 -0.86
C ASP A 150 3.09 11.19 -1.54
N CYS A 151 1.81 10.90 -1.34
CA CYS A 151 1.18 9.71 -1.90
C CYS A 151 -0.26 10.01 -2.33
N ILE A 152 -0.58 9.67 -3.56
CA ILE A 152 -1.97 9.57 -4.02
C ILE A 152 -2.28 8.09 -4.19
N TYR A 153 -3.30 7.60 -3.47
CA TYR A 153 -3.86 6.26 -3.65
C TYR A 153 -5.28 6.39 -4.16
N ILE A 154 -5.61 5.76 -5.29
CA ILE A 154 -6.96 5.82 -5.85
C ILE A 154 -7.43 4.47 -6.37
N ASP A 155 -8.73 4.23 -6.21
CA ASP A 155 -9.47 3.09 -6.72
C ASP A 155 -10.62 3.59 -7.62
N PRO A 156 -10.33 4.00 -8.88
CA PRO A 156 -11.35 4.53 -9.77
C PRO A 156 -12.36 3.45 -10.18
N PRO A 157 -13.55 3.81 -10.68
CA PRO A 157 -14.51 2.84 -11.19
C PRO A 157 -13.89 2.02 -12.34
N TYR A 158 -14.15 0.71 -12.34
CA TYR A 158 -13.52 -0.23 -13.28
C TYR A 158 -14.19 -0.34 -14.64
N ASN A 159 -15.19 0.51 -14.88
CA ASN A 159 -15.92 0.57 -16.15
C ASN A 159 -16.55 -0.77 -16.57
N LYS A 160 -17.15 -1.51 -15.61
CA LYS A 160 -17.75 -2.81 -15.84
C LYS A 160 -19.01 -2.69 -16.71
N PRO A 161 -19.20 -3.59 -17.73
CA PRO A 161 -20.34 -3.50 -18.66
C PRO A 161 -21.71 -3.73 -18.01
N ASP A 162 -21.75 -4.51 -16.92
CA ASP A 162 -22.98 -4.96 -16.29
C ASP A 162 -23.30 -4.23 -14.98
N SER A 163 -22.54 -3.18 -14.67
CA SER A 163 -22.71 -2.41 -13.44
C SER A 163 -22.89 -0.91 -13.76
N HIS A 164 -23.72 -0.27 -12.98
CA HIS A 164 -23.85 1.18 -12.97
C HIS A 164 -22.89 1.77 -11.92
N ASP A 165 -21.58 1.46 -12.07
CA ASP A 165 -20.56 1.78 -11.05
C ASP A 165 -20.11 3.23 -11.12
N TRP A 166 -20.39 3.95 -12.19
CA TRP A 166 -20.00 5.35 -12.31
C TRP A 166 -20.91 6.13 -13.23
N LYS A 167 -20.97 7.45 -12.99
CA LYS A 167 -21.72 8.40 -13.79
C LYS A 167 -20.77 9.27 -14.61
N TYR A 168 -21.19 9.56 -15.80
CA TYR A 168 -20.61 10.60 -16.62
C TYR A 168 -21.72 11.58 -16.97
N ASN A 169 -21.48 12.87 -16.67
CA ASN A 169 -22.49 13.88 -16.91
C ASN A 169 -23.83 13.57 -16.18
N CYS A 170 -23.75 13.25 -14.89
CA CYS A 170 -24.88 12.86 -14.01
C CYS A 170 -25.65 11.58 -14.45
N ASP A 171 -25.35 10.99 -15.59
CA ASP A 171 -25.96 9.74 -16.06
C ASP A 171 -25.00 8.56 -15.88
N TYR A 172 -25.56 7.41 -15.55
CA TYR A 172 -24.78 6.16 -15.54
C TYR A 172 -24.29 5.81 -16.93
N VAL A 173 -23.02 5.39 -17.04
CA VAL A 173 -22.48 4.92 -18.30
C VAL A 173 -22.96 3.49 -18.53
N ASP A 174 -23.76 3.30 -19.60
CA ASP A 174 -24.30 2.00 -19.96
C ASP A 174 -23.21 1.10 -20.55
N GLY A 175 -23.27 -0.21 -20.26
CA GLY A 175 -22.35 -1.20 -20.82
C GLY A 175 -22.40 -1.33 -22.35
N THR A 176 -23.47 -0.88 -22.98
CA THR A 176 -23.63 -0.85 -24.44
C THR A 176 -23.14 0.45 -25.07
N ASP A 177 -22.71 1.44 -24.29
CA ASP A 177 -22.19 2.70 -24.79
C ASP A 177 -20.90 2.48 -25.60
N ALA A 178 -20.94 2.83 -26.87
CA ALA A 178 -19.78 2.69 -27.78
C ALA A 178 -18.58 3.55 -27.37
N TYR A 179 -18.81 4.63 -26.63
CA TYR A 179 -17.78 5.58 -26.17
C TYR A 179 -17.37 5.38 -24.72
N ARG A 180 -17.79 4.32 -24.04
CA ARG A 180 -17.54 4.13 -22.60
C ARG A 180 -16.07 4.19 -22.23
N HIS A 181 -15.17 3.60 -23.03
CA HIS A 181 -13.73 3.66 -22.81
C HIS A 181 -13.18 5.08 -23.01
N SER A 182 -13.64 5.81 -24.03
CA SER A 182 -13.26 7.21 -24.26
C SER A 182 -13.74 8.13 -23.14
N LYS A 183 -14.96 7.93 -22.65
CA LYS A 183 -15.51 8.68 -21.50
C LYS A 183 -14.69 8.41 -20.23
N TRP A 184 -14.35 7.14 -19.98
CA TRP A 184 -13.53 6.75 -18.85
C TRP A 184 -12.13 7.35 -18.91
N LEU A 185 -11.47 7.28 -20.08
CA LEU A 185 -10.16 7.89 -20.29
C LEU A 185 -10.19 9.42 -20.11
N SER A 186 -11.21 10.10 -20.65
CA SER A 186 -11.38 11.55 -20.49
C SER A 186 -11.59 11.93 -19.03
N MET A 187 -12.40 11.16 -18.29
CA MET A 187 -12.63 11.33 -16.84
C MET A 187 -11.32 11.19 -16.07
N MET A 188 -10.54 10.16 -16.36
CA MET A 188 -9.27 9.92 -15.69
C MET A 188 -8.21 10.95 -16.06
N GLU A 189 -8.06 11.27 -17.35
CA GLU A 189 -7.08 12.26 -17.82
C GLU A 189 -7.28 13.63 -17.16
N ALA A 190 -8.53 14.12 -17.10
CA ALA A 190 -8.86 15.41 -16.51
C ALA A 190 -8.43 15.47 -15.04
N ARG A 191 -8.66 14.40 -14.27
CA ARG A 191 -8.33 14.30 -12.84
C ARG A 191 -6.84 14.11 -12.60
N LEU A 192 -6.20 13.25 -13.37
CA LEU A 192 -4.77 13.00 -13.26
C LEU A 192 -3.92 14.21 -13.62
N LYS A 193 -4.37 15.05 -14.58
CA LYS A 193 -3.70 16.34 -14.88
C LYS A 193 -3.66 17.28 -13.68
N ILE A 194 -4.74 17.31 -12.89
CA ILE A 194 -4.78 18.14 -11.68
C ILE A 194 -3.99 17.46 -10.56
N ALA A 195 -4.14 16.15 -10.36
CA ALA A 195 -3.44 15.37 -9.36
C ALA A 195 -1.91 15.50 -9.48
N LYS A 196 -1.39 15.55 -10.72
CA LYS A 196 0.04 15.81 -10.98
C LYS A 196 0.55 17.09 -10.34
N LYS A 197 -0.28 18.16 -10.27
CA LYS A 197 0.10 19.44 -9.66
C LYS A 197 0.16 19.38 -8.13
N LEU A 198 -0.49 18.37 -7.53
CA LEU A 198 -0.51 18.16 -6.07
C LEU A 198 0.69 17.35 -5.59
N LEU A 199 1.15 16.40 -6.40
CA LEU A 199 2.27 15.52 -6.07
C LEU A 199 3.59 16.30 -5.90
N ASN A 200 4.37 15.91 -4.89
CA ASN A 200 5.73 16.39 -4.72
C ASN A 200 6.59 15.88 -5.89
N PRO A 201 7.10 16.76 -6.75
CA PRO A 201 7.81 16.32 -7.95
C PRO A 201 9.14 15.60 -7.67
N ASN A 202 9.71 15.78 -6.47
CA ASN A 202 11.03 15.27 -6.12
C ASN A 202 10.97 13.90 -5.45
N ASP A 203 9.88 13.58 -4.73
CA ASP A 203 9.78 12.33 -3.97
C ASP A 203 8.31 12.03 -3.62
N SER A 204 7.57 11.45 -4.56
CA SER A 204 6.18 11.07 -4.36
C SER A 204 5.76 9.89 -5.23
N VAL A 205 4.57 9.34 -4.95
CA VAL A 205 3.99 8.23 -5.70
C VAL A 205 2.50 8.43 -5.94
N LEU A 206 2.06 8.10 -7.17
CA LEU A 206 0.65 7.89 -7.49
C LEU A 206 0.41 6.39 -7.63
N ILE A 207 -0.55 5.87 -6.89
CA ILE A 207 -0.96 4.46 -6.88
C ILE A 207 -2.37 4.37 -7.42
N VAL A 208 -2.59 3.55 -8.45
CA VAL A 208 -3.90 3.35 -9.07
C VAL A 208 -4.21 1.86 -9.13
N THR A 209 -5.30 1.45 -8.48
CA THR A 209 -5.82 0.08 -8.60
C THR A 209 -6.78 0.00 -9.77
N ILE A 210 -6.78 -1.13 -10.48
CA ILE A 210 -7.61 -1.35 -11.67
C ILE A 210 -7.80 -2.86 -11.93
N ASP A 211 -8.82 -3.23 -12.70
CA ASP A 211 -9.02 -4.61 -13.14
C ASP A 211 -8.62 -4.86 -14.61
N GLU A 212 -8.91 -6.06 -15.11
CA GLU A 212 -8.57 -6.51 -16.45
C GLU A 212 -9.30 -5.75 -17.58
N LEU A 213 -10.32 -4.94 -17.27
CA LEU A 213 -11.09 -4.24 -18.29
C LEU A 213 -10.37 -2.99 -18.81
N GLU A 214 -9.75 -2.24 -17.89
CA GLU A 214 -9.13 -0.95 -18.21
C GLU A 214 -7.62 -0.89 -17.92
N TYR A 215 -6.97 -1.94 -17.40
CA TYR A 215 -5.57 -1.86 -16.99
C TYR A 215 -4.62 -1.42 -18.11
N HIS A 216 -4.82 -1.91 -19.34
CA HIS A 216 -3.95 -1.57 -20.46
C HIS A 216 -4.20 -0.13 -20.98
N HIS A 217 -5.47 0.32 -21.00
CA HIS A 217 -5.79 1.69 -21.35
C HIS A 217 -5.21 2.67 -20.32
N LEU A 218 -5.36 2.35 -19.04
CA LEU A 218 -4.76 3.12 -17.95
C LEU A 218 -3.25 3.15 -18.06
N GLY A 219 -2.59 2.01 -18.30
CA GLY A 219 -1.13 1.95 -18.45
C GLY A 219 -0.63 2.89 -19.54
N CYS A 220 -1.23 2.85 -20.72
CA CYS A 220 -0.91 3.76 -21.82
C CYS A 220 -1.17 5.24 -21.47
N LEU A 221 -2.28 5.53 -20.77
CA LEU A 221 -2.59 6.89 -20.30
C LEU A 221 -1.53 7.40 -19.32
N LEU A 222 -1.13 6.58 -18.35
CA LEU A 222 -0.11 6.92 -17.36
C LEU A 222 1.26 7.19 -18.02
N GLU A 223 1.67 6.35 -18.97
CA GLU A 223 2.92 6.56 -19.73
C GLU A 223 2.89 7.86 -20.54
N GLN A 224 1.75 8.19 -21.11
CA GLN A 224 1.57 9.43 -21.87
C GLN A 224 1.59 10.67 -20.97
N MET A 225 0.96 10.61 -19.80
CA MET A 225 0.81 11.74 -18.91
C MET A 225 2.02 12.02 -18.05
N PHE A 226 2.76 10.97 -17.69
CA PHE A 226 3.89 11.00 -16.74
C PHE A 226 5.19 10.45 -17.35
N PRO A 227 5.66 11.02 -18.48
CA PRO A 227 6.85 10.52 -19.17
C PRO A 227 8.13 10.63 -18.31
N GLU A 228 8.13 11.49 -17.30
CA GLU A 228 9.22 11.66 -16.33
C GLU A 228 9.22 10.62 -15.21
N ALA A 229 8.10 9.95 -14.97
CA ALA A 229 7.95 9.02 -13.87
C ALA A 229 8.44 7.59 -14.22
N ARG A 230 8.80 6.84 -13.19
CA ARG A 230 9.03 5.39 -13.31
C ARG A 230 7.71 4.69 -13.00
N ILE A 231 7.18 3.93 -13.97
CA ILE A 231 5.91 3.24 -13.85
C ILE A 231 6.15 1.75 -13.71
N GLN A 232 5.54 1.14 -12.70
CA GLN A 232 5.58 -0.29 -12.47
C GLN A 232 4.19 -0.82 -12.12
N MET A 233 3.84 -1.97 -12.67
CA MET A 233 2.58 -2.66 -12.40
C MET A 233 2.83 -3.88 -11.50
N VAL A 234 1.92 -4.11 -10.57
CA VAL A 234 1.88 -5.26 -9.68
C VAL A 234 0.54 -5.99 -9.88
N ASP A 235 0.59 -7.32 -9.90
CA ASP A 235 -0.58 -8.20 -9.93
C ASP A 235 -0.88 -8.68 -8.50
N SER A 236 -2.03 -8.31 -7.94
CA SER A 236 -2.44 -8.63 -6.57
C SER A 236 -3.57 -9.62 -6.53
N ILE A 237 -3.36 -10.79 -5.94
CA ILE A 237 -4.39 -11.82 -5.76
C ILE A 237 -5.32 -11.41 -4.63
N ILE A 238 -6.56 -11.07 -5.01
CA ILE A 238 -7.61 -10.59 -4.08
C ILE A 238 -8.62 -11.67 -3.68
N ASN A 239 -8.74 -12.73 -4.48
CA ASN A 239 -9.63 -13.85 -4.18
C ASN A 239 -9.12 -15.14 -4.82
N ARG A 240 -8.55 -16.02 -4.02
CA ARG A 240 -7.99 -17.32 -4.48
C ARG A 240 -9.04 -18.30 -5.03
N LYS A 241 -10.32 -18.14 -4.66
CA LYS A 241 -11.41 -18.98 -5.16
C LYS A 241 -11.86 -18.57 -6.57
N GLY A 242 -11.47 -17.39 -7.01
CA GLY A 242 -11.92 -16.77 -8.25
C GLY A 242 -13.35 -16.24 -8.18
N VAL A 243 -13.61 -15.19 -8.96
CA VAL A 243 -14.95 -14.63 -9.16
C VAL A 243 -15.39 -14.95 -10.59
N SER A 244 -16.49 -15.68 -10.73
CA SER A 244 -17.11 -15.90 -12.04
C SER A 244 -18.02 -14.72 -12.37
N HIS A 245 -17.70 -13.94 -13.39
CA HIS A 245 -18.64 -12.98 -13.93
C HIS A 245 -19.73 -13.73 -14.72
N LYS A 246 -20.95 -13.74 -14.23
CA LYS A 246 -22.12 -14.07 -15.02
C LYS A 246 -22.50 -12.84 -15.83
N GLY A 247 -21.84 -12.63 -16.96
CA GLY A 247 -22.18 -11.55 -17.87
C GLY A 247 -23.57 -11.78 -18.48
N LYS A 248 -24.55 -10.99 -18.12
CA LYS A 248 -25.79 -10.83 -18.91
C LYS A 248 -25.47 -9.88 -20.05
N ARG A 249 -25.09 -10.40 -21.18
CA ARG A 249 -25.02 -9.63 -22.41
C ARG A 249 -26.39 -9.67 -23.07
N GLY A 250 -27.09 -8.49 -23.07
CA GLY A 250 -28.29 -8.18 -23.84
C GLY A 250 -29.25 -9.34 -24.15
N ASN A 251 -30.44 -9.14 -24.64
CA ASN A 251 -31.54 -10.08 -24.93
C ASN A 251 -31.21 -11.43 -25.62
N SER A 252 -29.97 -11.88 -25.67
CA SER A 252 -29.58 -13.21 -26.13
C SER A 252 -29.49 -14.19 -24.95
N LYS A 253 -30.29 -15.22 -24.95
CA LYS A 253 -30.31 -16.35 -24.00
C LYS A 253 -29.02 -17.21 -24.00
N ARG A 254 -27.90 -16.76 -24.53
CA ARG A 254 -26.59 -17.41 -24.48
C ARG A 254 -25.72 -16.75 -23.40
N GLU A 255 -25.69 -17.35 -22.22
CA GLU A 255 -24.66 -17.09 -21.21
C GLU A 255 -23.29 -17.39 -21.84
N GLN A 256 -22.49 -16.35 -22.08
CA GLN A 256 -21.08 -16.56 -22.38
C GLN A 256 -20.42 -16.97 -21.08
N LYS A 257 -20.13 -18.27 -20.93
CA LYS A 257 -19.28 -18.75 -19.83
C LYS A 257 -17.91 -18.11 -19.96
N VAL A 258 -17.51 -17.32 -18.96
CA VAL A 258 -16.13 -16.88 -18.81
C VAL A 258 -15.26 -18.13 -18.66
N GLN A 259 -14.21 -18.24 -19.46
CA GLN A 259 -13.35 -19.43 -19.49
C GLN A 259 -12.45 -19.50 -18.25
N PHE A 260 -12.02 -18.33 -17.73
CA PHE A 260 -11.17 -18.22 -16.56
C PHE A 260 -11.84 -17.35 -15.50
N SER A 261 -11.83 -17.81 -14.24
CA SER A 261 -12.31 -17.00 -13.10
C SER A 261 -11.28 -15.96 -12.73
N ARG A 262 -11.70 -14.72 -12.51
CA ARG A 262 -10.84 -13.63 -12.04
C ARG A 262 -10.37 -13.90 -10.62
N VAL A 263 -9.07 -13.79 -10.37
CA VAL A 263 -8.45 -13.99 -9.04
C VAL A 263 -7.69 -12.76 -8.55
N SER A 264 -7.33 -11.83 -9.45
CA SER A 264 -6.43 -10.70 -9.16
C SER A 264 -6.96 -9.36 -9.68
N GLU A 265 -6.32 -8.31 -9.19
CA GLU A 265 -6.42 -6.93 -9.65
C GLU A 265 -5.02 -6.37 -9.86
N PHE A 266 -4.89 -5.33 -10.67
CA PHE A 266 -3.62 -4.70 -10.98
C PHE A 266 -3.45 -3.41 -10.18
N ILE A 267 -2.21 -3.11 -9.78
CA ILE A 267 -1.84 -1.90 -9.06
C ILE A 267 -0.70 -1.23 -9.83
N TYR A 268 -0.93 -0.03 -10.32
CA TYR A 268 0.10 0.81 -10.93
C TYR A 268 0.76 1.69 -9.88
N PHE A 269 2.09 1.70 -9.86
CA PHE A 269 2.92 2.62 -9.08
C PHE A 269 3.60 3.58 -10.06
N VAL A 270 3.25 4.85 -9.99
CA VAL A 270 3.84 5.94 -10.77
C VAL A 270 4.72 6.74 -9.82
N MET A 271 6.03 6.57 -9.91
CA MET A 271 7.04 7.05 -8.97
C MET A 271 7.77 8.27 -9.52
N PHE A 272 7.80 9.35 -8.76
CA PHE A 272 8.39 10.63 -9.15
C PHE A 272 9.70 10.89 -8.41
N GLY A 273 10.66 11.51 -9.10
CA GLY A 273 11.95 11.91 -8.54
C GLY A 273 12.72 10.75 -7.91
N ASP A 274 13.18 10.94 -6.68
CA ASP A 274 14.00 9.99 -5.92
C ASP A 274 13.17 8.94 -5.16
N PHE A 275 11.84 8.92 -5.33
CA PHE A 275 10.97 7.96 -4.66
C PHE A 275 11.41 6.52 -4.86
N SER A 276 11.40 5.73 -3.81
CA SER A 276 11.73 4.30 -3.85
C SER A 276 10.80 3.48 -2.96
N ILE A 277 10.54 2.24 -3.39
CA ILE A 277 9.76 1.27 -2.61
C ILE A 277 10.64 0.72 -1.47
N ASN A 278 10.09 0.66 -0.26
CA ASN A 278 10.79 0.14 0.92
C ASN A 278 10.89 -1.39 0.87
N LYS A 279 12.05 -1.90 1.28
CA LYS A 279 12.22 -3.33 1.52
C LYS A 279 11.35 -3.78 2.70
N GLN A 280 10.96 -5.04 2.71
CA GLN A 280 10.09 -5.62 3.73
C GLN A 280 10.64 -6.96 4.21
N THR A 281 10.16 -7.43 5.35
CA THR A 281 10.47 -8.78 5.84
C THR A 281 9.78 -9.89 5.03
N CYS A 282 8.78 -9.53 4.21
CA CYS A 282 8.03 -10.42 3.33
C CYS A 282 8.18 -9.99 1.87
N ASN A 283 8.38 -10.94 0.96
CA ASN A 283 8.52 -10.68 -0.47
C ASN A 283 7.18 -10.47 -1.21
N MET A 284 6.05 -10.47 -0.50
CA MET A 284 4.66 -10.34 -0.98
C MET A 284 4.14 -11.51 -1.85
N LEU A 285 5.01 -12.36 -2.38
CA LEU A 285 4.62 -13.54 -3.18
C LEU A 285 4.22 -14.71 -2.28
N ASP A 286 4.96 -14.93 -1.20
CA ASP A 286 4.71 -16.01 -0.27
C ASP A 286 3.87 -15.52 0.92
N ASN A 287 2.97 -16.38 1.38
CA ASN A 287 2.06 -16.03 2.46
C ASN A 287 2.83 -15.78 3.78
N GLN A 288 2.59 -14.64 4.44
CA GLN A 288 3.25 -14.27 5.71
C GLN A 288 3.02 -15.28 6.86
N ASN A 289 1.98 -16.13 6.78
CA ASN A 289 1.74 -17.17 7.79
C ASN A 289 2.80 -18.28 7.78
N THR A 290 3.68 -18.31 6.81
CA THR A 290 4.95 -19.03 6.84
C THR A 290 6.09 -18.06 7.13
N ILE A 291 6.03 -17.32 8.22
CA ILE A 291 7.25 -16.82 8.86
C ILE A 291 8.02 -18.09 9.16
N SER A 292 9.12 -18.28 8.44
CA SER A 292 9.95 -19.46 8.59
C SER A 292 10.29 -19.55 10.09
N LYS A 293 9.89 -20.65 10.71
CA LYS A 293 10.14 -20.96 12.14
C LYS A 293 11.62 -20.99 12.48
N ASP A 294 12.47 -20.63 11.54
CA ASP A 294 13.90 -20.81 11.57
C ASP A 294 14.63 -19.52 11.23
N LYS A 295 15.04 -18.77 12.27
CA LYS A 295 15.94 -17.61 12.12
C LYS A 295 17.23 -17.99 11.38
N ASN A 296 17.63 -19.25 11.42
CA ASN A 296 18.82 -19.80 10.78
C ASN A 296 18.64 -20.13 9.28
N ARG A 297 17.40 -20.35 8.77
CA ARG A 297 17.15 -20.70 7.36
C ARG A 297 17.62 -19.65 6.35
N ASN A 298 17.87 -18.43 6.78
CA ASN A 298 18.31 -17.35 5.89
C ASN A 298 19.83 -17.15 5.81
N ILE A 299 20.64 -17.90 6.58
CA ILE A 299 22.10 -17.83 6.54
C ILE A 299 22.59 -18.93 5.61
N GLN A 300 22.76 -18.57 4.33
CA GLN A 300 23.08 -19.54 3.31
C GLN A 300 24.60 -19.72 3.17
N TRP A 301 25.09 -20.92 3.51
CA TRP A 301 26.44 -21.36 3.19
C TRP A 301 26.50 -21.72 1.70
N LEU A 302 27.32 -21.00 0.92
CA LEU A 302 27.42 -21.19 -0.52
C LEU A 302 28.42 -22.29 -0.88
N SER A 303 28.17 -22.98 -2.00
CA SER A 303 29.11 -23.96 -2.54
C SER A 303 30.41 -23.28 -2.97
N MET A 304 31.53 -23.83 -2.50
CA MET A 304 32.86 -23.40 -2.87
C MET A 304 33.16 -23.71 -4.34
N LEU A 305 32.49 -24.68 -4.97
CA LEU A 305 32.60 -25.02 -6.38
C LEU A 305 32.00 -23.91 -7.25
N ARG A 306 32.81 -23.29 -8.11
CA ARG A 306 32.35 -22.28 -9.06
C ARG A 306 31.40 -22.87 -10.09
N ARG A 307 30.28 -22.19 -10.36
CA ARG A 307 29.27 -22.52 -11.39
C ARG A 307 29.14 -21.36 -12.39
N GLY A 308 28.60 -21.65 -13.58
CA GLY A 308 28.36 -20.65 -14.62
C GLY A 308 29.56 -20.37 -15.50
N SER A 309 29.68 -19.15 -16.01
CA SER A 309 30.81 -18.74 -16.87
C SER A 309 32.14 -18.74 -16.11
N ALA A 310 33.22 -19.01 -16.80
CA ALA A 310 34.59 -19.10 -16.23
C ALA A 310 34.69 -20.06 -15.02
N ALA A 311 34.06 -21.23 -15.10
CA ALA A 311 34.01 -22.24 -14.04
C ALA A 311 34.99 -23.42 -14.25
N ARG A 312 35.80 -23.42 -15.30
CA ARG A 312 36.72 -24.50 -15.64
C ARG A 312 38.10 -24.23 -15.03
N ARG A 313 38.91 -25.30 -14.84
CA ARG A 313 40.29 -25.23 -14.37
C ARG A 313 41.13 -24.25 -15.19
N GLN A 314 41.02 -24.28 -16.52
CA GLN A 314 41.74 -23.41 -17.43
C GLN A 314 41.47 -21.92 -17.29
N ASP A 315 40.31 -21.56 -16.75
CA ASP A 315 39.93 -20.15 -16.57
C ASP A 315 40.71 -19.46 -15.43
N LYS A 316 41.06 -20.23 -14.38
CA LYS A 316 41.92 -19.78 -13.26
C LYS A 316 42.67 -20.95 -12.62
N GLU A 317 43.86 -21.25 -13.12
CA GLU A 317 44.69 -22.39 -12.71
C GLU A 317 44.92 -22.45 -11.20
N LYS A 318 45.27 -21.33 -10.55
CA LYS A 318 45.52 -21.24 -9.09
C LYS A 318 44.31 -21.51 -8.21
N HIS A 319 43.12 -21.73 -8.79
CA HIS A 319 41.90 -22.13 -8.08
C HIS A 319 41.60 -23.62 -8.17
N PHE A 320 42.55 -24.44 -8.69
CA PHE A 320 42.42 -25.87 -8.77
C PHE A 320 43.45 -26.53 -7.82
N TYR A 321 42.99 -26.96 -6.67
CA TYR A 321 43.79 -27.58 -5.61
C TYR A 321 42.94 -28.59 -4.83
N PRO A 322 43.61 -29.66 -4.23
CA PRO A 322 42.89 -30.64 -3.41
C PRO A 322 42.60 -30.08 -1.99
N ILE A 323 41.46 -30.47 -1.46
CA ILE A 323 41.14 -30.31 -0.05
C ILE A 323 41.11 -31.70 0.58
N PHE A 324 42.00 -31.96 1.54
CA PHE A 324 42.13 -33.27 2.16
C PHE A 324 41.18 -33.36 3.35
N VAL A 325 40.31 -34.35 3.31
CA VAL A 325 39.21 -34.55 4.27
C VAL A 325 39.40 -35.91 4.96
N ASN A 326 39.24 -35.95 6.26
CA ASN A 326 39.15 -37.21 7.00
C ASN A 326 37.69 -37.73 6.92
N PRO A 327 37.45 -38.86 6.24
CA PRO A 327 36.11 -39.38 6.06
C PRO A 327 35.49 -39.96 7.37
N GLN A 328 36.29 -40.31 8.40
CA GLN A 328 35.80 -40.85 9.68
C GLN A 328 35.30 -39.75 10.61
N THR A 329 36.04 -38.66 10.71
CA THR A 329 35.70 -37.49 11.55
C THR A 329 34.87 -36.43 10.79
N ALA A 330 34.75 -36.56 9.46
CA ALA A 330 34.15 -35.58 8.59
C ALA A 330 34.73 -34.17 8.82
N THR A 331 36.07 -34.04 8.86
CA THR A 331 36.82 -32.79 9.07
C THR A 331 37.75 -32.49 7.89
N ILE A 332 37.98 -31.19 7.61
CA ILE A 332 39.03 -30.75 6.65
C ILE A 332 40.34 -30.70 7.44
N GLU A 333 41.32 -31.56 7.03
CA GLU A 333 42.60 -31.68 7.70
C GLU A 333 43.70 -30.81 7.10
N LYS A 334 43.69 -30.67 5.73
CA LYS A 334 44.74 -29.93 5.04
C LYS A 334 44.24 -29.43 3.66
N VAL A 335 44.78 -28.30 3.26
CA VAL A 335 44.59 -27.77 1.88
C VAL A 335 45.91 -27.99 1.12
N GLY A 336 45.80 -28.63 -0.03
CA GLY A 336 46.96 -28.90 -0.89
C GLY A 336 47.34 -27.69 -1.76
N ASP A 337 48.49 -27.79 -2.42
CA ASP A 337 48.93 -26.76 -3.34
C ASP A 337 48.12 -26.79 -4.64
N TYR A 338 48.09 -25.66 -5.34
CA TYR A 338 47.45 -25.64 -6.66
C TYR A 338 48.14 -26.55 -7.66
N LEU A 339 47.35 -27.18 -8.51
CA LEU A 339 47.87 -28.13 -9.48
C LEU A 339 47.94 -27.46 -10.86
N PRO A 340 49.17 -27.31 -11.47
CA PRO A 340 49.31 -26.76 -12.81
C PRO A 340 48.53 -27.55 -13.85
N LEU A 341 48.07 -26.89 -14.91
CA LEU A 341 47.27 -27.52 -15.98
C LEU A 341 47.96 -28.75 -16.64
N SER A 342 49.30 -28.77 -16.68
CA SER A 342 50.09 -29.86 -17.21
C SER A 342 50.14 -31.11 -16.32
N VAL A 343 49.66 -31.04 -15.10
CA VAL A 343 49.76 -32.13 -14.13
C VAL A 343 48.38 -32.78 -13.91
N ASP A 344 48.35 -34.12 -14.00
CA ASP A 344 47.13 -34.90 -13.72
C ASP A 344 46.85 -34.93 -12.21
N ARG A 345 45.61 -34.67 -11.82
CA ARG A 345 45.15 -34.71 -10.44
C ARG A 345 45.38 -36.07 -9.77
N ASN A 346 45.33 -37.16 -10.55
CA ASN A 346 45.53 -38.53 -10.04
C ASN A 346 46.98 -38.80 -9.63
N SER A 347 47.95 -37.95 -10.02
CA SER A 347 49.34 -38.05 -9.60
C SER A 347 49.61 -37.46 -8.21
N VAL A 348 48.60 -36.77 -7.62
CA VAL A 348 48.78 -36.16 -6.28
C VAL A 348 48.77 -37.25 -5.20
N ASN A 349 49.81 -37.27 -4.39
CA ASN A 349 49.87 -38.19 -3.25
C ASN A 349 48.90 -37.79 -2.13
N VAL A 350 47.92 -38.62 -1.88
CA VAL A 350 46.95 -38.44 -0.81
C VAL A 350 47.46 -39.02 0.48
N PRO A 351 47.52 -38.26 1.60
CA PRO A 351 48.00 -38.78 2.87
C PRO A 351 47.11 -39.94 3.36
N ASN A 352 47.79 -40.90 4.05
CA ASN A 352 47.08 -42.09 4.55
C ASN A 352 45.87 -41.71 5.43
N GLY A 353 44.72 -42.35 5.16
CA GLY A 353 43.47 -42.10 5.90
C GLY A 353 42.67 -40.86 5.50
N LEU A 354 43.15 -40.09 4.50
CA LEU A 354 42.45 -38.93 3.98
C LEU A 354 41.92 -39.16 2.55
N VAL A 355 40.96 -38.37 2.16
CA VAL A 355 40.38 -38.34 0.79
C VAL A 355 40.61 -36.95 0.22
N ALA A 356 41.04 -36.89 -1.02
CA ALA A 356 41.22 -35.61 -1.73
C ALA A 356 39.90 -35.17 -2.41
N VAL A 357 39.37 -34.05 -2.01
CA VAL A 357 38.19 -33.41 -2.61
C VAL A 357 38.65 -32.40 -3.63
N TRP A 358 38.30 -32.64 -4.90
CA TRP A 358 38.61 -31.79 -6.02
C TRP A 358 37.39 -30.99 -6.50
N PRO A 359 37.56 -29.81 -7.14
CA PRO A 359 36.47 -29.04 -7.70
C PRO A 359 35.97 -29.65 -9.02
N LEU A 360 35.30 -30.78 -8.94
CA LEU A 360 34.76 -31.47 -10.12
C LEU A 360 33.31 -31.03 -10.39
N ARG A 361 32.99 -30.86 -11.67
CA ARG A 361 31.62 -30.59 -12.14
C ARG A 361 30.79 -31.88 -12.12
N LYS A 362 29.46 -31.77 -12.28
CA LYS A 362 28.53 -32.92 -12.24
C LYS A 362 28.84 -33.99 -13.31
N ASN A 363 29.39 -33.56 -14.44
CA ASN A 363 29.78 -34.42 -15.56
C ASN A 363 31.22 -35.00 -15.42
N GLY A 364 31.89 -34.78 -14.28
CA GLY A 364 33.24 -35.23 -14.02
C GLY A 364 34.36 -34.30 -14.51
N ASP A 365 34.04 -33.26 -15.27
CA ASP A 365 34.99 -32.27 -15.75
C ASP A 365 35.65 -31.50 -14.60
N GLU A 366 36.88 -31.08 -14.84
CA GLU A 366 37.64 -30.28 -13.90
C GLU A 366 37.16 -28.84 -13.90
N GLY A 367 36.53 -28.47 -12.78
CA GLY A 367 36.11 -27.13 -12.50
C GLY A 367 37.13 -26.31 -11.75
N ARG A 368 36.72 -25.35 -10.92
CA ARG A 368 37.56 -24.59 -10.01
C ARG A 368 36.85 -24.18 -8.75
N TRP A 369 37.62 -23.92 -7.70
CA TRP A 369 37.15 -23.29 -6.50
C TRP A 369 36.84 -21.80 -6.70
N GLN A 370 36.05 -21.21 -5.79
CA GLN A 370 35.72 -19.78 -5.83
C GLN A 370 36.95 -18.90 -5.53
N CYS A 371 37.85 -19.33 -4.63
CA CYS A 371 39.01 -18.56 -4.23
C CYS A 371 40.28 -19.40 -4.30
N LYS A 372 41.44 -18.74 -4.16
CA LYS A 372 42.76 -19.35 -4.06
C LYS A 372 42.95 -20.08 -2.73
N LYS A 373 43.94 -20.96 -2.64
CA LYS A 373 44.30 -21.70 -1.45
C LYS A 373 44.44 -20.81 -0.21
N GLU A 374 45.27 -19.75 -0.31
CA GLU A 374 45.57 -18.87 0.82
C GLU A 374 44.31 -18.19 1.39
N THR A 375 43.38 -17.80 0.50
CA THR A 375 42.10 -17.24 0.91
C THR A 375 41.22 -18.29 1.57
N PHE A 376 41.21 -19.51 1.06
CA PHE A 376 40.44 -20.60 1.63
C PHE A 376 40.96 -21.03 3.00
N GLU A 377 42.28 -21.11 3.20
CA GLU A 377 42.94 -21.38 4.49
C GLU A 377 42.58 -20.30 5.53
N LYS A 378 42.56 -19.02 5.10
CA LYS A 378 42.07 -17.93 5.93
C LYS A 378 40.60 -18.13 6.31
N TYR A 379 39.74 -18.52 5.36
CA TYR A 379 38.32 -18.79 5.67
C TYR A 379 38.15 -19.93 6.66
N LEU A 380 38.92 -21.01 6.53
CA LEU A 380 38.90 -22.11 7.49
C LEU A 380 39.33 -21.66 8.91
N SER A 381 40.41 -20.90 9.04
CA SER A 381 40.89 -20.41 10.34
C SER A 381 39.89 -19.50 11.04
N LEU A 382 39.14 -18.70 10.26
CA LEU A 382 38.11 -17.83 10.80
C LEU A 382 36.78 -18.55 11.06
N GLY A 383 36.61 -19.78 10.55
CA GLY A 383 35.36 -20.52 10.61
C GLY A 383 34.36 -20.13 9.53
N TRP A 384 34.81 -19.47 8.47
CA TRP A 384 34.00 -19.01 7.34
C TRP A 384 33.86 -20.05 6.23
N ALA A 385 34.50 -21.19 6.38
CA ALA A 385 34.37 -22.33 5.49
C ALA A 385 34.15 -23.61 6.30
N LYS A 386 33.40 -24.55 5.75
CA LYS A 386 33.13 -25.84 6.38
C LYS A 386 32.96 -26.97 5.37
N LEU A 387 33.12 -28.19 5.87
CA LEU A 387 32.74 -29.39 5.15
C LEU A 387 31.22 -29.50 5.14
N GLY A 388 30.64 -29.70 3.95
CA GLY A 388 29.21 -29.91 3.75
C GLY A 388 28.86 -31.41 3.69
N SER A 389 27.68 -31.74 3.18
CA SER A 389 27.22 -33.11 3.04
C SER A 389 28.03 -33.93 2.03
N TYR A 390 28.10 -35.23 2.26
CA TYR A 390 28.67 -36.19 1.31
C TYR A 390 27.63 -36.60 0.27
N ASP A 391 27.96 -36.39 -0.99
CA ASP A 391 27.12 -36.81 -2.13
C ASP A 391 27.47 -38.26 -2.52
N LYS A 392 26.65 -39.22 -2.11
CA LYS A 392 26.79 -40.64 -2.41
C LYS A 392 26.78 -40.96 -3.90
N LYS A 393 26.11 -40.17 -4.75
CA LYS A 393 26.03 -40.40 -6.19
C LYS A 393 27.27 -39.97 -6.94
N GLN A 394 27.96 -38.98 -6.42
CA GLN A 394 29.16 -38.40 -7.00
C GLN A 394 30.42 -38.74 -6.22
N ASP A 395 30.33 -39.54 -5.18
CA ASP A 395 31.40 -40.00 -4.30
C ASP A 395 32.30 -38.86 -3.84
N ARG A 396 31.70 -37.77 -3.29
CA ARG A 396 32.44 -36.56 -2.91
C ARG A 396 31.77 -35.75 -1.83
N TRP A 397 32.58 -35.05 -1.06
CA TRP A 397 32.15 -34.06 -0.10
C TRP A 397 31.86 -32.71 -0.75
N ALA A 398 30.80 -32.02 -0.28
CA ALA A 398 30.61 -30.61 -0.58
C ALA A 398 31.53 -29.74 0.28
N ILE A 399 31.99 -28.63 -0.22
CA ILE A 399 32.71 -27.59 0.52
C ILE A 399 31.88 -26.32 0.46
N ASN A 400 31.60 -25.74 1.61
CA ASN A 400 30.78 -24.57 1.71
C ASN A 400 31.53 -23.41 2.38
N TYR A 401 31.16 -22.18 2.04
CA TYR A 401 31.77 -20.97 2.60
C TYR A 401 30.74 -19.84 2.77
N LEU A 402 31.08 -18.85 3.59
CA LEU A 402 30.31 -17.61 3.74
C LEU A 402 30.79 -16.60 2.70
N ASN A 403 29.84 -15.97 1.97
CA ASN A 403 30.15 -14.93 1.01
C ASN A 403 30.34 -13.56 1.67
N GLU A 404 30.86 -12.59 0.91
CA GLU A 404 31.09 -11.23 1.39
C GLU A 404 29.81 -10.57 1.96
N GLY A 405 28.64 -10.81 1.35
CA GLY A 405 27.37 -10.27 1.84
C GLY A 405 27.00 -10.74 3.24
N ILE A 406 27.26 -12.00 3.58
CA ILE A 406 27.06 -12.52 4.96
C ILE A 406 28.08 -11.93 5.92
N LEU A 407 29.34 -11.78 5.49
CA LEU A 407 30.38 -11.16 6.31
C LEU A 407 30.08 -9.70 6.62
N GLU A 408 29.59 -8.94 5.65
CA GLU A 408 29.08 -7.57 5.86
C GLU A 408 27.87 -7.52 6.83
N GLU A 409 26.97 -8.49 6.75
CA GLU A 409 25.84 -8.58 7.68
C GLU A 409 26.30 -8.88 9.13
N ILE A 410 27.38 -9.66 9.28
CA ILE A 410 28.04 -9.89 10.59
C ILE A 410 28.67 -8.60 11.10
N GLU A 411 29.42 -7.88 10.27
CA GLU A 411 30.06 -6.60 10.63
C GLU A 411 29.04 -5.53 11.01
N LYS A 412 27.88 -5.50 10.35
CA LYS A 412 26.75 -4.59 10.65
C LYS A 412 25.94 -5.00 11.88
N GLY A 413 26.21 -6.15 12.48
CA GLY A 413 25.50 -6.66 13.65
C GLY A 413 24.13 -7.28 13.37
N SER A 414 23.75 -7.44 12.11
CA SER A 414 22.49 -8.10 11.69
C SER A 414 22.56 -9.62 11.86
N ILE A 415 23.77 -10.17 11.95
CA ILE A 415 24.08 -11.56 12.26
C ILE A 415 25.04 -11.58 13.44
N THR A 416 24.67 -12.27 14.52
CA THR A 416 25.55 -12.53 15.66
C THR A 416 26.26 -13.86 15.55
N ILE A 417 27.50 -13.92 16.05
CA ILE A 417 28.28 -15.14 16.15
C ILE A 417 28.05 -15.71 17.56
N GLU A 418 27.40 -16.87 17.66
CA GLU A 418 27.16 -17.56 18.93
C GLU A 418 28.35 -18.40 19.39
N GLY A 419 29.23 -18.76 18.47
CA GLY A 419 30.40 -19.56 18.71
C GLY A 419 30.91 -20.28 17.48
N LYS A 420 31.64 -21.37 17.69
CA LYS A 420 32.07 -22.30 16.65
C LYS A 420 31.57 -23.70 16.97
N ASP A 421 31.16 -24.42 15.93
CA ASP A 421 30.80 -25.83 16.09
C ASP A 421 32.03 -26.70 16.39
N ASN A 422 31.80 -27.97 16.65
CA ASN A 422 32.86 -28.94 16.94
C ASN A 422 33.83 -29.17 15.76
N LYS A 423 33.56 -28.65 14.59
CA LYS A 423 34.36 -28.69 13.37
C LYS A 423 35.02 -27.35 13.02
N GLY A 424 34.85 -26.34 13.93
CA GLY A 424 35.46 -25.02 13.78
C GLY A 424 34.71 -24.02 12.92
N ALA A 425 33.54 -24.35 12.39
CA ALA A 425 32.71 -23.41 11.62
C ALA A 425 31.87 -22.52 12.53
N LEU A 426 31.63 -21.30 12.11
CA LEU A 426 30.83 -20.36 12.88
C LEU A 426 29.38 -20.82 13.03
N ILE A 427 28.86 -20.72 14.24
CA ILE A 427 27.43 -20.81 14.57
C ILE A 427 26.88 -19.38 14.52
N LEU A 428 25.95 -19.16 13.60
CA LEU A 428 25.45 -17.83 13.25
C LEU A 428 23.94 -17.76 13.51
N THR A 429 23.51 -16.69 14.15
CA THR A 429 22.08 -16.39 14.37
C THR A 429 21.77 -14.98 13.87
N ARG A 430 20.67 -14.83 13.14
CA ARG A 430 20.19 -13.51 12.75
C ARG A 430 19.47 -12.83 13.90
N THR A 431 19.88 -11.60 14.19
CA THR A 431 19.22 -10.76 15.19
C THR A 431 17.90 -10.18 14.67
N GLU A 432 17.79 -9.96 13.35
CA GLU A 432 16.63 -9.39 12.68
C GLU A 432 16.24 -10.19 11.43
N ASN A 433 14.95 -10.12 11.05
CA ASN A 433 14.50 -10.73 9.82
C ASN A 433 15.09 -9.98 8.60
N LYS A 434 15.68 -10.72 7.67
CA LYS A 434 16.25 -10.15 6.45
C LYS A 434 15.19 -9.42 5.65
N GLU A 435 15.42 -8.13 5.38
CA GLU A 435 14.62 -7.37 4.45
C GLU A 435 14.85 -7.85 3.01
N VAL A 436 13.77 -8.01 2.28
CA VAL A 436 13.74 -8.45 0.90
C VAL A 436 12.97 -7.46 0.02
N GLU A 437 13.30 -7.40 -1.25
CA GLU A 437 12.54 -6.61 -2.22
C GLU A 437 11.19 -7.28 -2.50
N PRO A 438 10.06 -6.53 -2.43
CA PRO A 438 8.75 -7.05 -2.77
C PRO A 438 8.72 -7.47 -4.26
N LYS A 439 8.01 -8.55 -4.54
CA LYS A 439 7.83 -9.07 -5.91
C LYS A 439 6.66 -8.38 -6.59
N SER A 440 6.59 -8.47 -7.92
CA SER A 440 5.52 -7.89 -8.73
C SER A 440 4.22 -8.72 -8.74
N VAL A 441 4.18 -9.85 -8.06
CA VAL A 441 2.97 -10.64 -7.83
C VAL A 441 2.77 -10.78 -6.32
N TRP A 442 1.60 -10.35 -5.85
CA TRP A 442 1.23 -10.40 -4.43
C TRP A 442 0.20 -11.48 -4.17
N ASN A 443 0.52 -12.38 -3.24
CA ASN A 443 -0.32 -13.53 -2.89
C ASN A 443 -0.48 -13.65 -1.38
N GLN A 444 -1.01 -12.60 -0.74
CA GLN A 444 -1.23 -12.56 0.70
C GLN A 444 -2.66 -12.99 1.04
N VAL A 445 -2.85 -13.82 2.09
CA VAL A 445 -4.18 -14.23 2.56
C VAL A 445 -5.00 -13.03 3.01
N LEU A 446 -4.34 -12.07 3.68
CA LEU A 446 -4.97 -10.86 4.20
C LEU A 446 -5.47 -9.91 3.09
N HIS A 447 -5.04 -10.09 1.84
CA HIS A 447 -5.55 -9.29 0.71
C HIS A 447 -6.91 -9.74 0.20
N ASN A 448 -7.53 -10.77 0.80
CA ASN A 448 -8.86 -11.21 0.44
C ASN A 448 -9.91 -10.11 0.66
N ALA A 449 -10.45 -9.58 -0.45
CA ALA A 449 -11.42 -8.49 -0.42
C ALA A 449 -12.77 -8.89 0.20
N SER A 450 -13.19 -10.15 0.06
CA SER A 450 -14.45 -10.62 0.65
C SER A 450 -14.36 -10.64 2.18
N GLU A 451 -13.25 -11.11 2.74
CA GLU A 451 -13.06 -11.27 4.18
C GLU A 451 -12.66 -9.96 4.86
N TYR A 452 -11.62 -9.32 4.33
CA TYR A 452 -11.01 -8.12 4.94
C TYR A 452 -11.45 -6.79 4.30
N GLY A 453 -12.34 -6.85 3.31
CA GLY A 453 -13.05 -5.72 2.74
C GLY A 453 -14.53 -5.77 3.16
N THR A 454 -15.32 -6.63 2.49
CA THR A 454 -16.78 -6.69 2.65
C THR A 454 -17.20 -7.09 4.07
N SER A 455 -16.70 -8.22 4.60
CA SER A 455 -17.11 -8.69 5.93
C SER A 455 -16.64 -7.73 7.03
N LEU A 456 -15.44 -7.14 6.91
CA LEU A 456 -14.95 -6.13 7.84
C LEU A 456 -15.82 -4.85 7.80
N LEU A 457 -16.21 -4.38 6.62
CA LEU A 457 -17.07 -3.21 6.49
C LEU A 457 -18.45 -3.48 7.11
N GLN A 458 -19.04 -4.64 6.82
CA GLN A 458 -20.33 -5.05 7.39
C GLN A 458 -20.31 -5.14 8.92
N LEU A 459 -19.19 -5.57 9.49
CA LEU A 459 -18.99 -5.60 10.94
C LEU A 459 -19.04 -4.18 11.56
N ILE A 460 -18.52 -3.19 10.86
CA ILE A 460 -18.39 -1.81 11.35
C ILE A 460 -19.70 -1.03 11.13
N ILE A 461 -20.26 -1.07 9.90
CA ILE A 461 -21.38 -0.20 9.52
C ILE A 461 -22.68 -0.94 9.19
N GLY A 462 -22.74 -2.25 9.35
CA GLY A 462 -23.89 -3.07 8.98
C GLY A 462 -23.85 -3.56 7.54
N THR A 463 -24.83 -4.40 7.18
CA THR A 463 -24.91 -5.09 5.89
C THR A 463 -25.42 -4.19 4.76
N ASP A 464 -25.06 -4.54 3.53
CA ASP A 464 -25.64 -4.04 2.28
C ASP A 464 -25.54 -2.52 2.04
N ARG A 465 -24.48 -1.88 2.55
CA ARG A 465 -24.29 -0.44 2.37
C ARG A 465 -23.34 -0.09 1.22
N PHE A 466 -22.44 -0.99 0.85
CA PHE A 466 -21.46 -0.73 -0.19
C PHE A 466 -20.92 -2.02 -0.81
N ASP A 467 -20.84 -2.05 -2.13
CA ASP A 467 -20.32 -3.18 -2.88
C ASP A 467 -18.80 -3.05 -3.11
N TYR A 468 -18.10 -4.18 -3.03
CA TYR A 468 -16.68 -4.34 -3.39
C TYR A 468 -15.68 -3.42 -2.68
N PRO A 469 -15.74 -3.24 -1.34
CA PRO A 469 -14.70 -2.48 -0.64
C PRO A 469 -13.36 -3.22 -0.74
N LYS A 470 -12.25 -2.48 -0.86
CA LYS A 470 -10.91 -3.05 -0.84
C LYS A 470 -10.58 -3.69 0.51
N SER A 471 -9.73 -4.73 0.50
CA SER A 471 -9.16 -5.26 1.74
C SER A 471 -8.38 -4.17 2.48
N LEU A 472 -8.67 -4.00 3.78
CA LEU A 472 -7.93 -3.09 4.66
C LEU A 472 -6.41 -3.35 4.61
N TYR A 473 -6.03 -4.62 4.65
CA TYR A 473 -4.63 -5.03 4.68
C TYR A 473 -3.94 -4.87 3.33
N ALA A 474 -4.65 -5.06 2.21
CA ALA A 474 -4.09 -4.79 0.89
C ALA A 474 -3.73 -3.30 0.74
N VAL A 475 -4.60 -2.40 1.20
CA VAL A 475 -4.34 -0.96 1.19
C VAL A 475 -3.22 -0.60 2.18
N ARG A 476 -3.27 -1.13 3.43
CA ARG A 476 -2.23 -0.91 4.44
C ARG A 476 -0.85 -1.34 3.93
N ASP A 477 -0.73 -2.53 3.35
CA ASP A 477 0.54 -3.06 2.87
C ASP A 477 1.07 -2.26 1.67
N THR A 478 0.18 -1.84 0.78
CA THR A 478 0.51 -0.93 -0.33
C THR A 478 1.08 0.40 0.17
N LEU A 479 0.40 1.03 1.14
CA LEU A 479 0.86 2.29 1.74
C LEU A 479 2.16 2.08 2.53
N ARG A 480 2.29 0.99 3.27
CA ARG A 480 3.50 0.66 4.03
C ARG A 480 4.73 0.53 3.14
N LEU A 481 4.62 -0.16 2.00
CA LEU A 481 5.69 -0.27 1.01
C LEU A 481 6.19 1.09 0.53
N CYS A 482 5.28 2.06 0.42
CA CYS A 482 5.58 3.39 -0.09
C CYS A 482 6.02 4.39 0.98
N LEU A 483 5.51 4.27 2.21
CA LEU A 483 5.55 5.34 3.21
C LEU A 483 6.22 4.94 4.53
N LEU A 484 6.83 3.76 4.64
CA LEU A 484 7.49 3.34 5.88
C LEU A 484 8.55 4.36 6.34
N ASN A 485 9.31 4.91 5.41
CA ASN A 485 10.33 5.95 5.64
C ASN A 485 9.76 7.39 5.65
N LYS A 486 8.44 7.57 5.51
CA LYS A 486 7.75 8.87 5.53
C LYS A 486 6.66 8.90 6.61
N PRO A 487 7.04 8.98 7.89
CA PRO A 487 6.08 8.91 9.00
C PRO A 487 5.09 10.09 9.05
N ASN A 488 5.39 11.21 8.39
CA ASN A 488 4.56 12.42 8.36
C ASN A 488 3.92 12.69 6.98
N ALA A 489 3.83 11.67 6.11
CA ALA A 489 3.34 11.83 4.75
C ALA A 489 1.92 12.38 4.67
N LEU A 490 1.68 13.24 3.67
CA LEU A 490 0.35 13.66 3.25
C LEU A 490 -0.17 12.72 2.16
N ILE A 491 -1.27 12.04 2.45
CA ILE A 491 -1.91 11.07 1.57
C ILE A 491 -3.22 11.65 1.05
N LEU A 492 -3.47 11.51 -0.25
CA LEU A 492 -4.73 11.91 -0.89
C LEU A 492 -5.38 10.70 -1.56
N ASP A 493 -6.68 10.51 -1.30
CA ASP A 493 -7.52 9.57 -2.02
C ASP A 493 -8.75 10.31 -2.55
N PHE A 494 -8.81 10.52 -3.87
CA PHE A 494 -9.92 11.23 -4.50
C PHE A 494 -10.94 10.30 -5.19
N PHE A 495 -10.85 9.00 -4.93
CA PHE A 495 -11.89 8.00 -5.17
C PHE A 495 -12.11 7.16 -3.91
N ALA A 496 -12.30 7.84 -2.77
CA ALA A 496 -12.22 7.21 -1.45
C ALA A 496 -13.36 6.21 -1.16
N GLY A 497 -14.45 6.24 -1.89
CA GLY A 497 -15.54 5.27 -1.80
C GLY A 497 -15.93 4.95 -0.35
N SER A 498 -15.66 3.73 0.11
CA SER A 498 -16.00 3.30 1.46
C SER A 498 -15.03 3.77 2.57
N GLY A 499 -13.97 4.54 2.28
CA GLY A 499 -13.03 5.06 3.27
C GLY A 499 -11.97 4.06 3.76
N THR A 500 -11.62 3.07 2.94
CA THR A 500 -10.60 2.07 3.31
C THR A 500 -9.23 2.71 3.51
N THR A 501 -8.89 3.72 2.73
CA THR A 501 -7.57 4.37 2.77
C THR A 501 -7.30 5.05 4.11
N LEU A 502 -8.21 5.84 4.65
CA LEU A 502 -8.02 6.45 5.97
C LEU A 502 -7.94 5.40 7.08
N HIS A 503 -8.76 4.36 7.02
CA HIS A 503 -8.71 3.25 7.97
C HIS A 503 -7.33 2.56 7.93
N ALA A 504 -6.77 2.34 6.73
CA ALA A 504 -5.42 1.77 6.55
C ALA A 504 -4.31 2.70 7.06
N VAL A 505 -4.45 4.02 6.86
CA VAL A 505 -3.50 5.02 7.38
C VAL A 505 -3.50 5.03 8.91
N ASN A 506 -4.68 4.96 9.56
CA ASN A 506 -4.77 4.86 11.01
C ASN A 506 -4.11 3.60 11.55
N LEU A 507 -4.32 2.46 10.88
CA LEU A 507 -3.68 1.20 11.25
C LEU A 507 -2.15 1.29 11.10
N LEU A 508 -1.66 1.86 9.99
CA LEU A 508 -0.23 2.04 9.75
C LEU A 508 0.41 2.98 10.78
N ASN A 509 -0.23 4.12 11.08
CA ASN A 509 0.23 5.05 12.11
C ASN A 509 0.29 4.39 13.49
N LYS A 510 -0.67 3.51 13.81
CA LYS A 510 -0.66 2.76 15.07
C LYS A 510 0.46 1.74 15.12
N GLU A 511 0.80 1.11 14.00
CA GLU A 511 1.85 0.09 13.91
C GLU A 511 3.26 0.68 14.09
N ASP A 512 3.55 1.83 13.49
CA ASP A 512 4.91 2.40 13.46
C ASP A 512 5.05 3.74 14.20
N GLY A 513 4.00 4.21 14.87
CA GLY A 513 3.99 5.50 15.57
C GLY A 513 4.01 6.71 14.65
N GLY A 514 3.65 6.53 13.37
CA GLY A 514 3.62 7.59 12.38
C GLY A 514 2.50 8.62 12.61
N HIS A 515 2.66 9.77 11.97
CA HIS A 515 1.71 10.90 11.99
C HIS A 515 1.25 11.26 10.58
N ARG A 516 1.03 10.24 9.72
CA ARG A 516 0.56 10.42 8.34
C ARG A 516 -0.85 10.96 8.35
N ARG A 517 -1.10 11.94 7.51
CA ARG A 517 -2.41 12.57 7.34
C ARG A 517 -3.06 12.12 6.05
N CYS A 518 -4.37 11.83 6.09
CA CYS A 518 -5.15 11.42 4.94
C CYS A 518 -6.23 12.46 4.61
N ILE A 519 -6.30 12.84 3.34
CA ILE A 519 -7.40 13.61 2.75
C ILE A 519 -8.16 12.66 1.84
N MET A 520 -9.44 12.46 2.12
CA MET A 520 -10.34 11.65 1.30
C MET A 520 -11.33 12.55 0.58
N VAL A 521 -11.60 12.24 -0.70
CA VAL A 521 -12.68 12.86 -1.47
C VAL A 521 -13.57 11.77 -2.02
N THR A 522 -14.86 11.88 -1.82
CA THR A 522 -15.87 11.01 -2.43
C THR A 522 -17.13 11.80 -2.72
N ASN A 523 -17.82 11.44 -3.81
CA ASN A 523 -19.16 11.98 -4.07
C ASN A 523 -20.17 11.40 -3.07
N ASN A 524 -21.41 11.93 -3.11
CA ASN A 524 -22.51 11.46 -2.27
C ASN A 524 -23.60 10.80 -3.13
N GLU A 525 -23.19 10.00 -4.12
CA GLU A 525 -24.13 9.22 -4.93
C GLU A 525 -24.84 8.16 -4.10
N ILE A 526 -26.09 7.90 -4.43
CA ILE A 526 -26.88 6.78 -3.90
C ILE A 526 -26.91 5.63 -4.91
N GLY A 527 -26.97 4.41 -4.42
CA GLY A 527 -27.11 3.24 -5.28
C GLY A 527 -28.45 3.20 -5.99
N GLU A 528 -28.48 2.63 -7.21
CA GLU A 528 -29.67 2.53 -8.07
C GLU A 528 -30.92 1.96 -7.37
N PRO A 529 -30.82 0.92 -6.49
CA PRO A 529 -31.98 0.38 -5.77
C PRO A 529 -32.63 1.45 -4.89
N LYS A 530 -31.82 2.25 -4.19
CA LYS A 530 -32.34 3.30 -3.30
C LYS A 530 -32.88 4.50 -4.10
N GLU A 531 -32.26 4.83 -5.20
CA GLU A 531 -32.76 5.83 -6.13
C GLU A 531 -34.16 5.47 -6.66
N LYS A 532 -34.38 4.22 -7.06
CA LYS A 532 -35.70 3.69 -7.49
C LYS A 532 -36.76 3.70 -6.39
N GLU A 533 -36.35 3.61 -5.13
CA GLU A 533 -37.24 3.71 -3.97
C GLU A 533 -37.66 5.17 -3.69
N LEU A 534 -36.73 6.11 -3.76
CA LEU A 534 -36.95 7.51 -3.36
C LEU A 534 -37.65 8.35 -4.43
N ARG A 535 -37.31 8.17 -5.72
CA ARG A 535 -37.89 8.96 -6.82
C ARG A 535 -39.43 8.90 -6.89
N PRO A 536 -40.09 7.75 -6.74
CA PRO A 536 -41.56 7.69 -6.71
C PRO A 536 -42.21 8.43 -5.53
N GLN A 537 -41.46 8.65 -4.45
CA GLN A 537 -41.89 9.40 -3.27
C GLN A 537 -41.75 10.92 -3.44
N GLY A 538 -41.26 11.38 -4.62
CA GLY A 538 -40.98 12.78 -4.88
C GLY A 538 -39.66 13.30 -4.32
N ILE A 539 -38.85 12.43 -3.68
CA ILE A 539 -37.57 12.81 -3.08
C ILE A 539 -36.52 12.88 -4.21
N ARG A 540 -35.74 13.96 -4.25
CA ARG A 540 -34.84 14.30 -5.36
C ARG A 540 -33.41 14.56 -4.86
N PRO A 541 -32.40 14.48 -5.73
CA PRO A 541 -31.04 14.92 -5.42
C PRO A 541 -31.01 16.34 -4.84
N GLY A 542 -30.30 16.51 -3.73
CA GLY A 542 -30.24 17.75 -2.96
C GLY A 542 -31.23 17.87 -1.82
N ASP A 543 -32.23 16.99 -1.72
CA ASP A 543 -33.09 16.90 -0.55
C ASP A 543 -32.34 16.19 0.58
N GLU A 544 -32.52 16.63 1.85
CA GLU A 544 -31.81 16.03 2.99
C GLU A 544 -32.09 14.54 3.10
N GLU A 545 -33.35 14.13 2.81
CA GLU A 545 -33.79 12.72 2.82
C GLU A 545 -33.12 11.88 1.73
N TRP A 546 -32.74 12.49 0.59
CA TRP A 546 -31.93 11.85 -0.44
C TRP A 546 -30.48 11.74 -0.02
N GLU A 547 -29.89 12.85 0.40
CA GLU A 547 -28.45 12.98 0.65
C GLU A 547 -27.95 12.10 1.80
N LYS A 548 -28.81 11.77 2.77
CA LYS A 548 -28.42 10.90 3.90
C LYS A 548 -28.03 9.46 3.48
N TRP A 549 -28.45 9.02 2.30
CA TRP A 549 -28.19 7.67 1.79
C TRP A 549 -26.97 7.57 0.86
N GLY A 550 -26.32 8.69 0.60
CA GLY A 550 -25.17 8.73 -0.29
C GLY A 550 -23.91 8.14 0.31
N ILE A 551 -22.97 7.77 -0.55
CA ILE A 551 -21.71 7.07 -0.17
C ILE A 551 -20.93 7.84 0.90
N ALA A 552 -20.80 9.17 0.75
CA ALA A 552 -20.06 9.97 1.73
C ALA A 552 -20.66 9.88 3.14
N ARG A 553 -22.01 10.01 3.25
CA ARG A 553 -22.73 10.14 4.53
C ARG A 553 -23.17 8.82 5.12
N TYR A 554 -23.49 7.83 4.28
CA TYR A 554 -24.04 6.54 4.70
C TYR A 554 -22.99 5.44 4.85
N VAL A 555 -21.81 5.61 4.20
CA VAL A 555 -20.77 4.58 4.16
C VAL A 555 -19.44 5.11 4.69
N ASN A 556 -18.84 6.10 4.02
CA ASN A 556 -17.47 6.55 4.30
C ASN A 556 -17.34 7.18 5.69
N TRP A 557 -18.18 8.19 5.99
CA TRP A 557 -18.11 8.87 7.27
C TRP A 557 -18.43 7.96 8.45
N PRO A 558 -19.51 7.14 8.44
CA PRO A 558 -19.76 6.16 9.50
C PRO A 558 -18.61 5.19 9.72
N ARG A 559 -18.00 4.63 8.64
CA ARG A 559 -16.81 3.77 8.76
C ARG A 559 -15.66 4.51 9.43
N THR A 560 -15.35 5.74 8.97
CA THR A 560 -14.29 6.57 9.54
C THR A 560 -14.51 6.80 11.03
N LYS A 561 -15.69 7.26 11.40
CA LYS A 561 -16.05 7.57 12.81
C LYS A 561 -16.00 6.32 13.68
N CYS A 562 -16.64 5.24 13.24
CA CYS A 562 -16.73 3.99 13.98
C CYS A 562 -15.35 3.34 14.18
N SER A 563 -14.50 3.29 13.14
CA SER A 563 -13.16 2.73 13.28
C SER A 563 -12.26 3.54 14.22
N ILE A 564 -12.36 4.87 14.20
CA ILE A 564 -11.62 5.74 15.11
C ILE A 564 -12.08 5.50 16.56
N LEU A 565 -13.39 5.38 16.80
CA LEU A 565 -13.95 5.20 18.14
C LEU A 565 -13.92 3.75 18.66
N GLY A 566 -13.67 2.76 17.80
CA GLY A 566 -13.68 1.33 18.16
C GLY A 566 -15.10 0.77 18.37
N VAL A 567 -16.13 1.43 17.84
CA VAL A 567 -17.53 1.03 18.00
C VAL A 567 -18.24 0.89 16.65
N ASP A 568 -19.27 0.04 16.58
CA ASP A 568 -20.12 -0.07 15.39
C ASP A 568 -21.10 1.12 15.28
N VAL A 569 -21.88 1.16 14.21
CA VAL A 569 -22.90 2.22 14.00
C VAL A 569 -24.00 2.25 15.05
N ASN A 570 -24.12 1.22 15.88
CA ASN A 570 -25.07 1.15 17.00
C ASN A 570 -24.41 1.51 18.34
N GLY A 571 -23.13 1.92 18.34
CA GLY A 571 -22.36 2.27 19.53
C GLY A 571 -21.84 1.08 20.34
N LYS A 572 -21.88 -0.14 19.78
CA LYS A 572 -21.33 -1.33 20.45
C LYS A 572 -19.86 -1.52 20.09
N PRO A 573 -19.01 -1.99 21.02
CA PRO A 573 -17.61 -2.30 20.72
C PRO A 573 -17.50 -3.24 19.52
N ILE A 574 -16.60 -2.93 18.57
CA ILE A 574 -16.36 -3.77 17.41
C ILE A 574 -15.67 -5.05 17.87
N VAL A 575 -16.23 -6.21 17.48
CA VAL A 575 -15.71 -7.53 17.86
C VAL A 575 -14.63 -7.97 16.89
N GLY A 576 -13.49 -8.46 17.41
CA GLY A 576 -12.38 -8.98 16.63
C GLY A 576 -11.10 -8.16 16.78
N ASP A 577 -10.07 -8.60 16.08
CA ASP A 577 -8.73 -8.02 16.15
C ASP A 577 -8.23 -7.56 14.78
N TYR A 578 -7.53 -6.43 14.75
CA TYR A 578 -6.66 -6.09 13.64
C TYR A 578 -5.41 -6.97 13.69
N ILE A 579 -5.00 -7.47 12.54
CA ILE A 579 -3.74 -8.19 12.37
C ILE A 579 -2.68 -7.17 11.95
N THR A 580 -1.76 -6.87 12.88
CA THR A 580 -0.72 -5.88 12.58
C THR A 580 0.44 -6.51 11.80
N SER A 581 1.29 -5.67 11.24
CA SER A 581 2.55 -6.09 10.61
C SER A 581 3.67 -6.31 11.62
N LEU A 582 3.43 -5.96 12.89
CA LEU A 582 4.34 -6.20 14.00
C LEU A 582 4.31 -7.67 14.39
N THR A 583 5.42 -8.17 14.89
CA THR A 583 5.54 -9.54 15.38
C THR A 583 6.07 -9.54 16.78
N GLU A 584 5.59 -10.47 17.59
CA GLU A 584 6.12 -10.77 18.91
C GLU A 584 6.64 -12.21 18.99
N THR A 585 7.66 -12.44 19.80
CA THR A 585 8.16 -13.78 20.06
C THR A 585 7.44 -14.33 21.28
N LYS A 586 6.76 -15.46 21.13
CA LYS A 586 6.05 -16.14 22.20
C LYS A 586 6.62 -17.52 22.40
N LEU A 587 6.86 -17.87 23.65
CA LEU A 587 7.19 -19.24 24.02
C LEU A 587 5.94 -20.11 23.94
N THR A 588 6.00 -21.17 23.16
CA THR A 588 4.90 -22.14 22.99
C THR A 588 5.37 -23.54 23.30
N ASP A 589 4.48 -24.36 23.85
CA ASP A 589 4.78 -25.74 24.11
C ASP A 589 4.88 -26.56 22.84
N ARG A 590 5.78 -27.53 22.83
CA ARG A 590 5.87 -28.51 21.74
C ARG A 590 4.62 -29.38 21.72
N LYS A 591 4.20 -29.81 20.54
CA LYS A 591 2.96 -30.58 20.35
C LYS A 591 3.23 -32.08 20.51
N PHE A 592 2.46 -32.73 21.34
CA PHE A 592 2.52 -34.18 21.58
C PHE A 592 1.20 -34.83 21.20
N THR A 593 1.27 -35.91 20.43
CA THR A 593 0.12 -36.68 19.98
C THR A 593 0.31 -38.14 20.34
N GLN A 594 -0.63 -38.69 21.12
CA GLN A 594 -0.66 -40.11 21.45
C GLN A 594 -1.27 -40.89 20.26
N ILE A 595 -0.66 -42.01 19.93
CA ILE A 595 -1.17 -42.99 18.99
C ILE A 595 -1.48 -44.27 19.79
N ASN A 596 -2.76 -44.53 20.03
CA ASN A 596 -3.23 -45.64 20.84
C ASN A 596 -3.85 -46.83 20.05
N PHE A 597 -3.97 -46.67 18.71
CA PHE A 597 -4.51 -47.69 17.82
C PHE A 597 -3.43 -48.55 17.14
N LEU A 598 -2.18 -48.35 17.46
CA LEU A 598 -1.03 -49.09 16.98
C LEU A 598 -0.23 -49.57 18.18
N THR A 599 0.40 -50.75 18.08
CA THR A 599 1.24 -51.33 19.12
C THR A 599 2.72 -51.32 18.71
N ALA A 600 3.66 -51.58 19.66
CA ALA A 600 5.09 -51.59 19.38
C ALA A 600 5.50 -52.65 18.35
N ASP A 601 4.80 -53.78 18.31
CA ASP A 601 5.02 -54.91 17.38
C ASP A 601 4.39 -54.69 15.98
N ALA A 602 3.93 -53.46 15.68
CA ALA A 602 3.38 -53.13 14.39
C ALA A 602 4.35 -53.41 13.23
N THR A 603 3.83 -53.99 12.18
CA THR A 603 4.65 -54.30 11.00
C THR A 603 5.19 -53.05 10.31
N LYS A 604 6.32 -53.15 9.62
CA LYS A 604 6.88 -52.07 8.80
C LYS A 604 5.86 -51.41 7.86
N LYS A 605 4.94 -52.17 7.31
CA LYS A 605 3.87 -51.67 6.44
C LYS A 605 2.88 -50.77 7.19
N GLN A 606 2.51 -51.12 8.41
CA GLN A 606 1.61 -50.36 9.26
C GLN A 606 2.29 -49.07 9.74
N LYS A 607 3.56 -49.13 10.19
CA LYS A 607 4.35 -47.97 10.58
C LYS A 607 4.49 -46.95 9.42
N LYS A 608 4.80 -47.48 8.19
CA LYS A 608 4.88 -46.64 6.97
C LYS A 608 3.54 -46.01 6.59
N ALA A 609 2.44 -46.71 6.77
CA ALA A 609 1.09 -46.15 6.53
C ALA A 609 0.79 -45.01 7.52
N LEU A 610 1.15 -45.18 8.81
CA LEU A 610 0.99 -44.14 9.81
C LEU A 610 1.84 -42.89 9.49
N VAL A 611 3.11 -43.05 9.12
CA VAL A 611 3.98 -41.95 8.70
C VAL A 611 3.38 -41.21 7.50
N THR A 612 2.86 -41.96 6.53
CA THR A 612 2.18 -41.39 5.34
C THR A 612 0.92 -40.60 5.72
N LEU A 613 0.16 -41.07 6.73
CA LEU A 613 -1.05 -40.41 7.23
C LEU A 613 -0.68 -39.10 7.96
N ILE A 614 0.33 -39.14 8.81
CA ILE A 614 0.80 -37.94 9.56
C ILE A 614 1.32 -36.89 8.57
N ASN A 615 2.08 -37.28 7.56
CA ASN A 615 2.61 -36.37 6.53
C ASN A 615 1.54 -35.74 5.61
N LYS A 616 0.27 -36.18 5.69
CA LYS A 616 -0.88 -35.51 5.05
C LYS A 616 -1.40 -34.34 5.90
N GLN A 617 -1.03 -34.24 7.16
CA GLN A 617 -1.40 -33.11 8.00
C GLN A 617 -0.69 -31.84 7.52
N LYS A 618 -1.40 -30.73 7.59
CA LYS A 618 -0.83 -29.43 7.24
C LYS A 618 0.27 -29.06 8.24
N ASP A 619 1.40 -28.60 7.73
CA ASP A 619 2.54 -28.11 8.53
C ASP A 619 3.24 -29.17 9.42
N VAL A 620 3.08 -30.45 9.14
CA VAL A 620 3.78 -31.56 9.80
C VAL A 620 4.55 -32.39 8.78
N LYS A 621 5.81 -32.66 9.05
CA LYS A 621 6.66 -33.47 8.19
C LYS A 621 7.57 -34.41 9.00
N LEU A 622 7.29 -35.69 8.95
CA LEU A 622 8.14 -36.77 9.42
C LEU A 622 9.18 -37.15 8.35
N PRO A 623 10.38 -37.61 8.76
CA PRO A 623 11.34 -38.18 7.83
C PRO A 623 10.80 -39.42 7.11
N THR A 624 11.35 -39.72 5.95
CA THR A 624 10.98 -40.92 5.18
C THR A 624 11.50 -42.16 5.90
N MET A 625 10.64 -43.10 6.16
CA MET A 625 10.97 -44.36 6.80
C MET A 625 11.78 -45.24 5.86
N SER A 626 13.09 -45.41 6.14
CA SER A 626 13.99 -46.33 5.42
C SER A 626 14.00 -47.73 6.01
N ASP A 627 14.04 -47.80 7.33
CA ASP A 627 14.23 -49.02 8.13
C ASP A 627 13.05 -49.27 9.07
N ASP A 628 12.96 -50.47 9.68
CA ASP A 628 11.93 -50.82 10.64
C ASP A 628 12.43 -50.51 12.08
N GLY A 629 12.84 -49.24 12.28
CA GLY A 629 13.33 -48.80 13.55
C GLY A 629 12.24 -48.50 14.58
N PRO A 630 12.63 -48.45 15.90
CA PRO A 630 11.71 -48.17 16.98
C PRO A 630 11.26 -46.71 17.03
N PHE A 631 11.92 -45.78 16.33
CA PHE A 631 11.58 -44.37 16.22
C PHE A 631 12.10 -43.77 14.92
N LEU A 632 11.63 -42.55 14.61
CA LEU A 632 12.14 -41.73 13.50
C LEU A 632 12.50 -40.35 14.03
N VAL A 633 13.76 -39.97 13.86
CA VAL A 633 14.31 -38.62 14.10
C VAL A 633 15.10 -38.21 12.87
N SER A 634 15.19 -36.94 12.56
CA SER A 634 15.96 -36.40 11.44
C SER A 634 16.71 -35.14 11.86
N GLU A 635 17.95 -35.05 11.49
CA GLU A 635 18.78 -33.84 11.61
C GLU A 635 18.44 -32.83 10.48
N ASP A 636 17.62 -33.20 9.50
CA ASP A 636 17.19 -32.33 8.40
C ASP A 636 16.05 -31.44 8.90
N ASP A 637 16.32 -30.15 9.01
CA ASP A 637 15.39 -29.09 9.43
C ASP A 637 14.08 -29.06 8.62
N SER A 638 14.08 -29.67 7.44
CA SER A 638 12.84 -29.80 6.67
C SER A 638 11.82 -30.75 7.31
N ASN A 639 12.23 -31.58 8.27
CA ASN A 639 11.38 -32.51 9.03
C ASN A 639 11.16 -31.95 10.44
N ASN A 640 9.99 -31.43 10.72
CA ASN A 640 9.63 -30.82 12.01
C ASN A 640 8.87 -31.75 12.96
N ALA A 641 8.87 -33.02 12.66
CA ALA A 641 8.17 -34.02 13.48
C ALA A 641 9.04 -35.26 13.72
N SER A 642 8.83 -35.90 14.86
CA SER A 642 9.44 -37.16 15.26
C SER A 642 8.36 -38.13 15.77
N ILE A 643 8.61 -39.43 15.63
CA ILE A 643 7.71 -40.48 16.12
C ILE A 643 8.46 -41.57 16.85
N LEU A 644 7.98 -41.95 18.03
CA LEU A 644 8.40 -43.10 18.79
C LEU A 644 7.37 -44.24 18.59
N PHE A 645 7.80 -45.39 18.04
CA PHE A 645 6.97 -46.56 17.84
C PHE A 645 7.01 -47.52 19.03
N ASP A 646 8.13 -47.61 19.76
CA ASP A 646 8.31 -48.47 20.92
C ASP A 646 8.70 -47.67 22.13
N THR A 647 7.87 -47.63 23.17
CA THR A 647 8.08 -46.91 24.42
C THR A 647 9.26 -47.44 25.25
N ASN A 648 9.72 -48.70 24.99
CA ASN A 648 10.92 -49.23 25.65
C ASN A 648 12.22 -48.55 25.18
N GLU A 649 12.20 -47.95 23.99
CA GLU A 649 13.34 -47.27 23.39
C GLU A 649 13.30 -45.74 23.61
N THR A 650 12.60 -45.28 24.65
CA THR A 650 12.45 -43.86 24.99
C THR A 650 13.79 -43.16 25.17
N GLU A 651 14.74 -43.79 25.87
CA GLU A 651 16.06 -43.20 26.13
C GLU A 651 16.86 -43.02 24.84
N ALA A 652 16.88 -44.04 23.96
CA ALA A 652 17.59 -43.97 22.70
C ALA A 652 16.92 -42.92 21.74
N TRP A 653 15.60 -42.79 21.83
CA TRP A 653 14.89 -41.76 21.12
C TRP A 653 15.21 -40.34 21.60
N MET A 654 15.26 -40.14 22.93
CA MET A 654 15.64 -38.87 23.54
C MET A 654 17.09 -38.49 23.19
N GLU A 655 18.01 -39.45 23.22
CA GLU A 655 19.39 -39.25 22.80
C GLU A 655 19.49 -38.81 21.32
N ALA A 656 18.67 -39.40 20.44
CA ALA A 656 18.57 -39.01 19.02
C ALA A 656 17.88 -37.65 18.83
N LEU A 657 17.06 -37.19 19.77
CA LEU A 657 16.40 -35.88 19.74
C LEU A 657 17.34 -34.75 20.21
N ASP A 658 18.39 -35.08 20.98
CA ASP A 658 19.31 -34.07 21.51
C ASP A 658 19.98 -33.29 20.34
N GLY A 659 20.01 -31.97 20.45
CA GLY A 659 20.51 -31.07 19.39
C GLY A 659 19.52 -30.78 18.26
N ASN A 660 18.39 -31.48 18.16
CA ASN A 660 17.39 -31.35 17.11
C ASN A 660 16.25 -30.38 17.52
N SER A 661 16.56 -29.13 17.83
CA SER A 661 15.62 -28.14 18.34
C SER A 661 14.49 -27.81 17.36
N HIS A 662 14.67 -28.07 16.08
CA HIS A 662 13.68 -27.85 15.01
C HIS A 662 12.47 -28.79 15.06
N ILE A 663 12.53 -29.91 15.82
CA ILE A 663 11.40 -30.84 15.96
C ILE A 663 10.40 -30.26 16.93
N THR A 664 9.22 -29.94 16.43
CA THR A 664 8.14 -29.26 17.18
C THR A 664 6.93 -30.15 17.44
N ASN A 665 6.82 -31.27 16.70
CA ASN A 665 5.68 -32.21 16.78
C ASN A 665 6.18 -33.61 17.10
N PHE A 666 5.67 -34.18 18.19
CA PHE A 666 6.04 -35.51 18.68
C PHE A 666 4.85 -36.45 18.64
N TYR A 667 5.04 -37.62 18.02
CA TYR A 667 4.05 -38.68 17.96
C TYR A 667 4.58 -39.85 18.77
N ILE A 668 3.79 -40.36 19.72
CA ILE A 668 4.18 -41.43 20.62
C ILE A 668 3.16 -42.56 20.50
N VAL A 669 3.60 -43.71 20.04
CA VAL A 669 2.78 -44.93 20.00
C VAL A 669 2.79 -45.53 21.42
N ALA A 670 1.69 -45.31 22.14
CA ALA A 670 1.55 -45.78 23.52
C ALA A 670 0.09 -46.22 23.78
N GLU A 671 -0.11 -47.47 24.21
CA GLU A 671 -1.43 -48.00 24.57
C GLU A 671 -1.96 -47.39 25.88
N LYS A 672 -1.07 -47.11 26.82
CA LYS A 672 -1.39 -46.57 28.14
C LYS A 672 -1.14 -45.08 28.22
N ASP A 673 -2.12 -44.36 28.69
CA ASP A 673 -2.00 -42.90 28.95
C ASP A 673 -0.86 -42.54 29.92
N ALA A 674 -0.51 -43.44 30.85
CA ALA A 674 0.55 -43.24 31.82
C ALA A 674 1.93 -43.15 31.15
N ASP A 675 2.20 -44.06 30.21
CA ASP A 675 3.46 -44.06 29.45
C ASP A 675 3.57 -42.81 28.55
N PHE A 676 2.48 -42.43 27.86
CA PHE A 676 2.42 -41.21 27.07
C PHE A 676 2.72 -39.97 27.93
N LYS A 677 2.07 -39.83 29.09
CA LYS A 677 2.26 -38.68 30.00
C LYS A 677 3.68 -38.60 30.56
N ARG A 678 4.27 -39.75 30.93
CA ARG A 678 5.66 -39.83 31.41
C ARG A 678 6.61 -39.37 30.31
N ILE A 679 6.58 -39.99 29.14
CA ILE A 679 7.46 -39.67 28.00
C ILE A 679 7.31 -38.22 27.57
N LYS A 680 6.04 -37.72 27.47
CA LYS A 680 5.79 -36.32 27.20
C LYS A 680 6.48 -35.39 28.21
N ALA A 681 6.42 -35.67 29.49
CA ALA A 681 7.06 -34.86 30.53
C ALA A 681 8.58 -34.85 30.37
N GLU A 682 9.20 -36.02 30.21
CA GLU A 682 10.65 -36.19 30.03
C GLU A 682 11.15 -35.42 28.78
N VAL A 683 10.49 -35.59 27.63
CA VAL A 683 10.86 -34.89 26.37
C VAL A 683 10.60 -33.39 26.49
N SER A 684 9.51 -32.95 27.14
CA SER A 684 9.22 -31.52 27.31
C SER A 684 10.27 -30.84 28.20
N GLU A 685 10.75 -31.53 29.25
CA GLU A 685 11.81 -31.03 30.15
C GLU A 685 13.15 -30.92 29.41
N MET A 686 13.51 -31.92 28.59
CA MET A 686 14.75 -31.94 27.82
C MET A 686 14.77 -30.92 26.70
N MET A 687 13.69 -30.86 25.91
CA MET A 687 13.63 -30.04 24.67
C MET A 687 13.20 -28.60 24.93
N GLY A 688 12.57 -28.30 26.08
CA GLY A 688 12.04 -26.98 26.40
C GLY A 688 10.92 -26.50 25.49
N GLN A 689 10.50 -25.26 25.67
CA GLN A 689 9.54 -24.56 24.83
C GLN A 689 10.19 -24.07 23.51
N ILE A 690 9.39 -23.79 22.52
CA ILE A 690 9.83 -23.20 21.26
C ILE A 690 9.46 -21.70 21.22
N GLU A 691 10.35 -20.90 20.67
CA GLU A 691 10.05 -19.52 20.33
C GLU A 691 9.25 -19.50 19.01
N GLU A 692 8.02 -19.04 19.08
CA GLU A 692 7.17 -18.83 17.89
C GLU A 692 6.95 -17.32 17.67
N THR A 693 7.31 -16.85 16.49
CA THR A 693 7.04 -15.48 16.11
C THR A 693 5.61 -15.39 15.56
N ILE A 694 4.74 -14.67 16.26
CA ILE A 694 3.34 -14.49 15.90
C ILE A 694 3.05 -13.03 15.58
N PRO A 695 2.10 -12.71 14.68
CA PRO A 695 1.66 -11.34 14.47
C PRO A 695 1.01 -10.77 15.74
N VAL A 696 1.38 -9.55 16.10
CA VAL A 696 0.70 -8.80 17.15
C VAL A 696 -0.73 -8.50 16.69
N LYS A 697 -1.69 -8.82 17.54
CA LYS A 697 -3.10 -8.50 17.35
C LYS A 697 -3.49 -7.30 18.18
N MET A 698 -4.36 -6.46 17.64
CA MET A 698 -4.90 -5.28 18.30
C MET A 698 -6.43 -5.35 18.31
N PRO A 699 -7.11 -5.33 19.47
CA PRO A 699 -8.54 -5.34 19.52
C PRO A 699 -9.15 -4.18 18.71
N MET A 700 -10.14 -4.46 17.87
CA MET A 700 -10.81 -3.43 17.06
C MET A 700 -11.56 -2.43 17.95
N SER A 701 -12.01 -2.88 19.12
CA SER A 701 -12.68 -2.05 20.13
C SER A 701 -11.79 -0.97 20.75
N ASP A 702 -10.47 -1.07 20.64
CA ASP A 702 -9.54 -0.03 21.13
C ASP A 702 -9.58 1.24 20.28
N GLY A 703 -10.09 1.14 19.05
CA GLY A 703 -10.10 2.22 18.08
C GLY A 703 -8.72 2.75 17.75
N PHE A 704 -8.68 3.96 17.17
CA PHE A 704 -7.44 4.64 16.81
C PHE A 704 -7.34 6.00 17.50
N LYS A 705 -6.14 6.35 17.97
CA LYS A 705 -5.85 7.70 18.46
C LYS A 705 -5.67 8.64 17.27
N ALA A 706 -6.81 9.08 16.72
CA ALA A 706 -6.86 9.93 15.53
C ALA A 706 -8.07 10.88 15.61
N ASN A 707 -7.99 11.98 14.85
CA ASN A 707 -9.06 12.94 14.68
C ASN A 707 -9.41 13.06 13.21
N ALA A 708 -10.69 13.30 12.89
CA ALA A 708 -11.13 13.52 11.51
C ALA A 708 -12.25 14.56 11.44
N ALA A 709 -12.21 15.37 10.36
CA ALA A 709 -13.25 16.35 10.05
C ALA A 709 -13.90 16.02 8.71
N PHE A 710 -15.23 16.16 8.66
CA PHE A 710 -16.05 15.92 7.49
C PHE A 710 -16.62 17.23 6.96
N PHE A 711 -16.37 17.51 5.68
CA PHE A 711 -16.84 18.69 4.99
C PHE A 711 -17.61 18.34 3.72
N LYS A 712 -18.49 19.24 3.32
CA LYS A 712 -19.09 19.26 1.98
C LYS A 712 -18.48 20.42 1.19
N LEU A 713 -18.02 20.18 -0.01
CA LEU A 713 -17.62 21.23 -0.93
C LEU A 713 -18.88 21.90 -1.51
N SER A 714 -18.97 23.18 -1.32
CA SER A 714 -20.06 24.03 -1.82
C SER A 714 -19.50 25.30 -2.47
N PHE A 715 -20.35 26.12 -3.05
CA PHE A 715 -19.93 27.31 -3.79
C PHE A 715 -20.63 28.56 -3.28
N LEU A 716 -19.85 29.64 -3.06
CA LEU A 716 -20.33 30.90 -2.59
C LEU A 716 -20.88 31.77 -3.74
N ASP A 717 -21.85 32.62 -3.42
CA ASP A 717 -22.30 33.64 -4.35
C ASP A 717 -21.22 34.72 -4.57
N LYS A 718 -20.91 34.99 -5.83
CA LYS A 718 -19.90 35.96 -6.25
C LYS A 718 -20.05 37.35 -5.62
N ARG A 719 -21.29 37.83 -5.49
CA ARG A 719 -21.57 39.16 -4.94
C ARG A 719 -21.33 39.23 -3.45
N SER A 720 -21.59 38.15 -2.76
CA SER A 720 -21.38 38.04 -1.30
C SER A 720 -19.88 37.99 -0.96
N VAL A 721 -19.11 37.26 -1.75
CA VAL A 721 -17.62 37.18 -1.63
C VAL A 721 -17.00 38.57 -1.86
N ALA A 722 -17.42 39.27 -2.93
CA ALA A 722 -16.91 40.60 -3.26
C ALA A 722 -17.22 41.67 -2.21
N ARG A 723 -18.19 41.43 -1.33
CA ARG A 723 -18.55 42.32 -0.21
C ARG A 723 -17.89 41.93 1.11
N GLY A 724 -16.99 40.93 1.12
CA GLY A 724 -16.29 40.47 2.33
C GLY A 724 -17.21 39.85 3.39
N ARG A 725 -18.44 39.48 3.05
CA ARG A 725 -19.43 39.00 4.03
C ARG A 725 -19.37 37.50 4.34
N GLN A 726 -18.48 36.75 3.67
CA GLN A 726 -18.44 35.30 3.78
C GLN A 726 -17.05 34.78 4.20
N LEU A 727 -16.30 35.61 4.95
CA LEU A 727 -14.97 35.21 5.44
C LEU A 727 -15.03 33.98 6.36
N GLN A 728 -16.10 33.88 7.17
CA GLN A 728 -16.26 32.79 8.14
C GLN A 728 -16.40 31.43 7.43
N GLU A 729 -17.03 31.38 6.27
CA GLU A 729 -17.17 30.17 5.47
C GLU A 729 -15.85 29.68 4.87
N LEU A 730 -14.86 30.59 4.76
CA LEU A 730 -13.54 30.25 4.26
C LEU A 730 -12.62 29.63 5.33
N LEU A 731 -12.97 29.71 6.61
CA LEU A 731 -12.13 29.23 7.71
C LEU A 731 -11.66 27.78 7.53
N PRO A 732 -12.49 26.82 7.11
CA PRO A 732 -12.01 25.47 6.88
C PRO A 732 -10.95 25.36 5.76
N LEU A 733 -11.05 26.15 4.68
CA LEU A 733 -10.04 26.19 3.64
C LEU A 733 -8.73 26.81 4.15
N LEU A 734 -8.82 27.90 4.94
CA LEU A 734 -7.66 28.54 5.56
C LEU A 734 -6.98 27.60 6.55
N TRP A 735 -7.77 26.90 7.36
CA TRP A 735 -7.28 25.89 8.28
C TRP A 735 -6.57 24.74 7.54
N MET A 736 -7.14 24.21 6.47
CA MET A 736 -6.49 23.18 5.64
C MET A 736 -5.17 23.72 5.04
N LYS A 737 -5.16 24.96 4.52
CA LYS A 737 -3.95 25.59 3.94
C LYS A 737 -2.87 25.83 5.00
N ALA A 738 -3.26 26.08 6.25
CA ALA A 738 -2.34 26.20 7.38
C ALA A 738 -1.80 24.84 7.88
N GLY A 739 -2.24 23.73 7.30
CA GLY A 739 -1.78 22.39 7.62
C GLY A 739 -2.82 21.51 8.32
N ALA A 740 -4.06 21.97 8.49
CA ALA A 740 -5.13 21.27 9.22
C ALA A 740 -4.69 20.85 10.64
N ILE A 741 -4.08 21.77 11.36
CA ILE A 741 -3.55 21.56 12.71
C ILE A 741 -4.62 21.93 13.72
N GLY A 742 -4.80 21.10 14.75
CA GLY A 742 -5.83 21.27 15.76
C GLY A 742 -7.25 21.20 15.20
N LYS A 743 -8.25 21.46 16.02
CA LYS A 743 -9.64 21.45 15.59
C LYS A 743 -9.97 22.59 14.63
N CYS A 744 -10.73 22.31 13.58
CA CYS A 744 -11.15 23.35 12.63
C CYS A 744 -11.92 24.48 13.34
N PRO A 745 -11.50 25.75 13.21
CA PRO A 745 -12.16 26.88 13.85
C PRO A 745 -13.54 27.12 13.21
N LYS A 746 -14.53 27.44 14.02
CA LYS A 746 -15.90 27.66 13.54
C LYS A 746 -16.18 29.12 13.18
N CYS A 747 -15.69 30.04 13.97
CA CYS A 747 -15.82 31.48 13.75
C CYS A 747 -14.80 32.24 14.60
N PHE A 748 -14.59 33.50 14.28
CA PHE A 748 -13.90 34.45 15.12
C PHE A 748 -14.61 35.81 15.05
N THR A 749 -14.30 36.69 15.98
CA THR A 749 -14.84 38.05 16.06
C THR A 749 -13.72 39.07 16.19
N GLY A 750 -13.90 40.27 15.62
CA GLY A 750 -12.91 41.34 15.67
C GLY A 750 -12.21 41.59 14.34
N ASP A 751 -11.29 42.53 14.34
CA ASP A 751 -10.56 43.01 13.17
C ASP A 751 -9.30 42.19 12.87
N TYR A 752 -8.98 41.24 13.77
CA TYR A 752 -7.97 40.21 13.60
C TYR A 752 -8.24 39.05 14.58
N ALA A 753 -7.66 37.88 14.27
CA ALA A 753 -7.70 36.70 15.11
C ALA A 753 -6.33 36.01 15.16
N ILE A 754 -5.95 35.56 16.37
CA ILE A 754 -4.76 34.71 16.59
C ILE A 754 -5.28 33.34 17.04
N LEU A 755 -5.15 32.35 16.20
CA LEU A 755 -5.67 31.00 16.39
C LEU A 755 -4.49 30.06 16.71
N SER A 756 -4.02 30.13 17.96
CA SER A 756 -2.81 29.44 18.44
C SER A 756 -2.88 27.93 18.26
N GLU A 757 -4.02 27.29 18.56
CA GLU A 757 -4.25 25.85 18.35
C GLU A 757 -4.08 25.44 16.89
N ASN A 758 -4.39 26.35 15.96
CA ASN A 758 -4.30 26.10 14.53
C ASN A 758 -2.99 26.62 13.92
N ARG A 759 -2.11 27.21 14.71
CA ARG A 759 -0.84 27.86 14.30
C ARG A 759 -1.02 28.88 13.18
N MET A 760 -2.17 29.54 13.14
CA MET A 760 -2.49 30.53 12.12
C MET A 760 -3.08 31.81 12.72
N ALA A 761 -2.95 32.90 11.99
CA ALA A 761 -3.56 34.19 12.34
C ALA A 761 -4.19 34.85 11.11
N ILE A 762 -5.20 35.67 11.32
CA ILE A 762 -5.96 36.35 10.26
C ILE A 762 -6.08 37.82 10.63
N LEU A 763 -5.68 38.71 9.73
CA LEU A 763 -5.91 40.17 9.83
C LEU A 763 -7.01 40.53 8.83
N THR A 764 -8.13 41.09 9.33
CA THR A 764 -9.28 41.43 8.47
C THR A 764 -9.30 42.89 8.06
N ASP A 765 -8.68 43.75 8.84
CA ASP A 765 -8.54 45.17 8.55
C ASP A 765 -7.10 45.64 8.77
N GLU A 766 -6.48 46.12 7.70
CA GLU A 766 -5.10 46.62 7.71
C GLU A 766 -4.83 47.80 8.67
N ALA A 767 -5.87 48.55 9.05
CA ALA A 767 -5.77 49.62 10.05
C ALA A 767 -5.31 49.10 11.43
N PHE A 768 -5.56 47.83 11.73
CA PHE A 768 -5.16 47.19 12.99
C PHE A 768 -3.82 46.47 12.93
N PHE A 769 -3.07 46.63 11.84
CA PHE A 769 -1.84 45.83 11.63
C PHE A 769 -0.79 46.02 12.72
N VAL A 770 -0.58 47.26 13.22
CA VAL A 770 0.43 47.56 14.26
C VAL A 770 0.11 46.73 15.53
N ARG A 771 -1.13 46.78 16.00
CA ARG A 771 -1.55 46.06 17.19
C ARG A 771 -1.54 44.53 16.96
N PHE A 772 -1.97 44.09 15.79
CA PHE A 772 -1.89 42.69 15.38
C PHE A 772 -0.44 42.18 15.43
N LYS A 773 0.53 42.97 14.95
CA LYS A 773 1.95 42.62 14.97
C LYS A 773 2.50 42.50 16.39
N GLU A 774 2.10 43.40 17.28
CA GLU A 774 2.49 43.35 18.69
C GLU A 774 1.95 42.09 19.36
N ASP A 775 0.67 41.79 19.18
CA ASP A 775 0.04 40.60 19.77
C ASP A 775 0.61 39.29 19.19
N ILE A 776 0.76 39.17 17.88
CA ILE A 776 1.29 37.97 17.25
C ILE A 776 2.76 37.67 17.63
N SER A 777 3.52 38.71 17.98
CA SER A 777 4.92 38.56 18.43
C SER A 777 5.05 37.74 19.73
N GLN A 778 3.98 37.65 20.51
CA GLN A 778 3.90 36.83 21.73
C GLN A 778 3.57 35.36 21.45
N HIS A 779 3.27 35.00 20.19
CA HIS A 779 2.81 33.70 19.76
C HIS A 779 3.77 33.02 18.77
N SER A 780 4.85 32.46 19.30
CA SER A 780 5.93 31.84 18.51
C SER A 780 5.47 30.57 17.74
N GLU A 781 4.34 29.99 18.13
CA GLU A 781 3.69 28.84 17.49
C GLU A 781 3.05 29.20 16.14
N ILE A 782 2.70 30.47 15.90
CA ILE A 782 2.06 30.89 14.65
C ILE A 782 3.05 30.76 13.48
N LYS A 783 2.61 30.05 12.43
CA LYS A 783 3.42 29.79 11.22
C LYS A 783 2.81 30.40 9.96
N VAL A 784 1.50 30.59 9.94
CA VAL A 784 0.75 31.06 8.77
C VAL A 784 -0.07 32.29 9.14
N VAL A 785 -0.01 33.33 8.30
CA VAL A 785 -0.77 34.57 8.49
C VAL A 785 -1.54 34.90 7.21
N TYR A 786 -2.83 35.15 7.36
CA TYR A 786 -3.70 35.62 6.31
C TYR A 786 -3.96 37.13 6.46
N LEU A 787 -3.64 37.87 5.41
CA LEU A 787 -3.78 39.34 5.37
C LEU A 787 -4.86 39.71 4.36
N ILE A 788 -5.95 40.29 4.82
CA ILE A 788 -7.01 40.75 3.94
C ILE A 788 -6.74 42.17 3.54
N THR A 789 -6.37 42.40 2.30
CA THR A 789 -6.14 43.70 1.72
C THR A 789 -6.23 43.65 0.19
N ASP A 790 -6.82 44.67 -0.42
CA ASP A 790 -6.85 44.85 -1.87
C ASP A 790 -5.59 45.56 -2.40
N SER A 791 -4.74 46.08 -1.49
CA SER A 791 -3.52 46.78 -1.81
C SER A 791 -2.32 45.85 -1.82
N GLN A 792 -1.70 45.66 -2.98
CA GLN A 792 -0.46 44.91 -3.12
C GLN A 792 0.69 45.55 -2.35
N SER A 793 0.75 46.89 -2.30
CA SER A 793 1.76 47.64 -1.56
C SER A 793 1.63 47.44 -0.05
N ALA A 794 0.40 47.49 0.47
CA ALA A 794 0.12 47.24 1.89
C ALA A 794 0.48 45.80 2.26
N TYR A 795 0.09 44.81 1.43
CA TYR A 795 0.45 43.41 1.64
C TYR A 795 1.97 43.22 1.73
N LEU A 796 2.73 43.75 0.78
CA LEU A 796 4.18 43.60 0.77
C LEU A 796 4.82 44.28 2.01
N THR A 797 4.32 45.44 2.43
CA THR A 797 4.80 46.12 3.63
C THR A 797 4.55 45.28 4.87
N MET A 798 3.33 44.80 5.07
CA MET A 798 2.97 43.96 6.21
C MET A 798 3.77 42.64 6.22
N THR A 799 3.93 42.01 5.07
CA THR A 799 4.70 40.76 4.94
C THR A 799 6.15 40.91 5.33
N ASN A 800 6.81 42.03 4.93
CA ASN A 800 8.18 42.31 5.28
C ASN A 800 8.41 42.48 6.80
N GLU A 801 7.36 42.85 7.53
CA GLU A 801 7.42 43.01 8.98
C GLU A 801 7.11 41.73 9.75
N LEU A 802 6.48 40.72 9.10
CA LEU A 802 6.13 39.41 9.67
C LEU A 802 7.20 38.35 9.32
N LYS A 803 8.45 38.63 9.62
CA LYS A 803 9.59 37.76 9.30
C LYS A 803 9.46 36.37 9.96
N GLY A 804 9.72 35.33 9.19
CA GLY A 804 9.67 33.93 9.67
C GLY A 804 8.28 33.27 9.61
N MET A 805 7.25 33.99 9.25
CA MET A 805 5.91 33.50 9.05
C MET A 805 5.57 33.42 7.56
N LYS A 806 4.77 32.43 7.16
CA LYS A 806 4.26 32.29 5.80
C LYS A 806 3.01 33.16 5.65
N THR A 807 3.06 34.18 4.81
CA THR A 807 1.94 35.10 4.63
C THR A 807 1.16 34.81 3.34
N TYR A 808 -0.13 35.01 3.38
CA TYR A 808 -1.02 34.91 2.22
C TYR A 808 -1.94 36.12 2.17
N GLN A 809 -2.03 36.75 1.00
CA GLN A 809 -3.06 37.74 0.73
C GLN A 809 -4.40 37.04 0.48
N LEU A 810 -5.42 37.39 1.21
CA LEU A 810 -6.78 36.89 0.98
C LEU A 810 -7.54 37.74 -0.05
N TYR A 811 -8.57 37.17 -0.58
CA TYR A 811 -9.43 37.61 -1.67
C TYR A 811 -8.73 37.59 -3.04
N ARG A 812 -7.63 38.30 -3.23
CA ARG A 812 -6.94 38.31 -4.51
C ARG A 812 -6.42 36.94 -4.93
N ASP A 813 -5.67 36.25 -4.06
CA ASP A 813 -5.17 34.89 -4.34
C ASP A 813 -6.31 33.87 -4.45
N TYR A 814 -7.36 34.03 -3.66
CA TYR A 814 -8.50 33.15 -3.67
C TYR A 814 -9.34 33.30 -4.92
N LEU A 815 -9.56 34.56 -5.40
CA LEU A 815 -10.39 34.85 -6.58
C LEU A 815 -9.69 34.45 -7.89
N ASP A 816 -8.38 34.55 -7.96
CA ASP A 816 -7.63 34.27 -9.19
C ASP A 816 -7.45 32.76 -9.45
N ASN A 817 -7.57 31.91 -8.43
CA ASN A 817 -7.31 30.48 -8.52
C ASN A 817 -8.53 29.61 -8.92
N PHE A 818 -9.76 30.14 -8.82
CA PHE A 818 -10.97 29.33 -9.02
C PHE A 818 -11.78 29.74 -10.27
N ARG A 819 -11.35 29.22 -11.42
CA ARG A 819 -12.17 29.26 -12.64
C ARG A 819 -12.46 27.83 -13.09
N ILE A 820 -13.72 27.42 -13.02
CA ILE A 820 -14.14 26.14 -13.59
C ILE A 820 -13.82 26.12 -15.08
N ASN A 821 -13.32 25.02 -15.53
CA ASN A 821 -13.10 24.72 -16.95
C ASN A 821 -12.20 25.74 -17.69
N TYR A 822 -11.25 26.34 -16.99
CA TYR A 822 -10.23 27.08 -17.70
C TYR A 822 -9.50 26.11 -18.65
N ALA A 823 -9.64 26.34 -19.95
CA ALA A 823 -8.89 25.59 -20.94
C ALA A 823 -7.42 25.98 -20.78
N THR A 824 -6.64 25.18 -20.08
CA THR A 824 -5.20 25.18 -20.32
C THR A 824 -5.00 24.70 -21.75
N LYS A 825 -4.61 25.63 -22.61
CA LYS A 825 -4.12 25.33 -23.95
C LYS A 825 -2.92 24.40 -23.87
#